data_799d525bd3df5094116a79e61ce51050
#
_entry.id   799d525bd3df5094116a79e61ce51050
#
_cell.length_a   1.000
_cell.length_b   1.000
_cell.length_c   1.000
_cell.angle_alpha   90.00
_cell.angle_beta   90.00
_cell.angle_gamma   90.00
#
_symmetry.space_group_name_H-M   'P 1'
#
loop_
_entity.id
_entity.type
_entity.pdbx_description
1 polymer ?
#
loop_
_entity_poly.entity_id
_entity_poly.type
_entity_poly.pdbx_seq_one_letter_code
_entity_poly.pdbx_strand_id
1 'polypeptide(L)'
;MTSLYKTPVTNLNGIGEKRAALFARLGIKSVGDLINFYPRTYEDWSNIKHIDELEYGETVCIKAVVATSVNDTRISGGRIISKTAVYDETGSIQLVFFNNKYISSMLRQGGEYFFYGKISSDSYGMQIVSPTFAPAVKGTQIRPIYRQTAGLPSKSVESAVRQALSMLPSKIKDPLPDVIRERFDLCSLRQALFDIHFPKNRQQLEVARKRLVTEELVVLNLGMRNLRDHSRGVTSLEITKDYSKEFESLLPFTMTNAQKRAVSDCINDIINKSSPLNRLVQGDVGSGKTAVAASVCYTVAKNGFQTAFMAPTEILARQHYKTFQKLFENTDIKVGLLTGTLRESEKKQIRKSLADGSIDMVIGTHALITDKTEFKNLALAVTDEQHRFGVAQRAKLLGKGNNPHLLVMSATPIPRTLGLIIFGDLDISIIDELPPSRKPVKTVLRASAMRGGVYDFIRSEVKHGRQAYIVCPLVEEGELDDVASAEEYAADLMLREFPDIAVGIVHGQMKSDEKDEVMRKFVENEYSVLVATTVIEVGVDVPNATVIVIENAERFGLSQLHQLRGRVGRGSSQSYCILISDKGSKTTRERLEVMCSTNNGFVIADEDLKMRGPGDFFGHRQHGLPQMSIADFADTKSLELSQKIADCIMDRYGDIRNDEIRLLKAEVDRLFERGGQNALN
;
A
#
# COMPACT_ATOMS: atom_id res chain seq x y z
N MET A 1 17.52 17.46 22.75
CA MET A 1 17.85 16.32 21.87
C MET A 1 18.86 16.66 20.77
N THR A 2 18.81 17.82 20.15
CA THR A 2 19.70 18.18 19.03
C THR A 2 21.20 17.97 19.33
N SER A 3 21.68 18.19 20.56
CA SER A 3 23.06 17.89 20.95
C SER A 3 23.42 16.41 20.94
N LEU A 4 22.46 15.51 21.26
CA LEU A 4 22.70 14.07 21.31
C LEU A 4 22.86 13.46 19.91
N TYR A 5 22.21 14.03 18.88
CA TYR A 5 22.44 13.63 17.48
C TYR A 5 23.81 14.03 16.95
N LYS A 6 24.48 14.97 17.60
CA LYS A 6 25.87 15.37 17.30
C LYS A 6 26.89 14.62 18.14
N THR A 7 26.46 13.89 19.18
CA THR A 7 27.34 13.13 20.08
C THR A 7 27.59 11.72 19.50
N PRO A 8 28.82 11.38 19.10
CA PRO A 8 29.13 10.05 18.56
C PRO A 8 28.89 8.95 19.58
N VAL A 9 28.58 7.74 19.13
CA VAL A 9 28.41 6.56 20.01
C VAL A 9 29.68 6.15 20.76
N THR A 10 30.85 6.57 20.27
CA THR A 10 32.15 6.37 20.93
C THR A 10 32.28 7.06 22.29
N ASN A 11 31.40 8.04 22.59
CA ASN A 11 31.33 8.70 23.90
C ASN A 11 30.70 7.79 24.99
N LEU A 12 30.16 6.64 24.62
CA LEU A 12 29.60 5.66 25.55
C LEU A 12 30.68 4.71 26.04
N ASN A 13 30.64 4.36 27.32
CA ASN A 13 31.59 3.44 27.92
C ASN A 13 31.60 2.08 27.22
N GLY A 14 32.79 1.60 26.87
CA GLY A 14 32.98 0.31 26.22
C GLY A 14 32.71 0.28 24.71
N ILE A 15 32.49 1.46 24.07
CA ILE A 15 32.32 1.57 22.63
C ILE A 15 33.53 2.33 22.03
N GLY A 16 34.57 1.58 21.66
CA GLY A 16 35.67 2.11 20.85
C GLY A 16 35.36 2.03 19.34
N GLU A 17 36.28 2.49 18.50
CA GLU A 17 36.10 2.58 17.04
C GLU A 17 35.66 1.28 16.39
N LYS A 18 36.23 0.11 16.80
CA LYS A 18 35.84 -1.21 16.27
C LYS A 18 34.36 -1.53 16.53
N ARG A 19 33.87 -1.24 17.74
CA ARG A 19 32.43 -1.44 18.06
C ARG A 19 31.55 -0.39 17.40
N ALA A 20 31.98 0.87 17.32
CA ALA A 20 31.27 1.92 16.61
C ALA A 20 31.04 1.57 15.13
N ALA A 21 32.01 0.92 14.46
CA ALA A 21 31.84 0.42 13.11
C ALA A 21 30.73 -0.67 13.02
N LEU A 22 30.53 -1.49 14.05
CA LEU A 22 29.43 -2.45 14.10
C LEU A 22 28.08 -1.77 14.32
N PHE A 23 28.01 -0.75 15.17
CA PHE A 23 26.82 0.10 15.31
C PHE A 23 26.47 0.82 14.01
N ALA A 24 27.48 1.31 13.27
CA ALA A 24 27.28 1.97 11.98
C ALA A 24 26.63 1.04 10.92
N ARG A 25 26.89 -0.30 10.96
CA ARG A 25 26.19 -1.29 10.12
C ARG A 25 24.69 -1.39 10.42
N LEU A 26 24.28 -1.03 11.63
CA LEU A 26 22.87 -0.96 12.03
C LEU A 26 22.28 0.47 11.81
N GLY A 27 23.02 1.37 11.15
CA GLY A 27 22.60 2.75 10.92
C GLY A 27 22.79 3.69 12.12
N ILE A 28 23.48 3.24 13.18
CA ILE A 28 23.65 3.97 14.45
C ILE A 28 25.03 4.62 14.47
N LYS A 29 25.09 5.97 14.39
CA LYS A 29 26.32 6.74 14.41
C LYS A 29 26.42 7.65 15.64
N SER A 30 25.30 8.09 16.18
CA SER A 30 25.20 9.01 17.30
C SER A 30 24.42 8.43 18.48
N VAL A 31 24.55 9.04 19.64
CA VAL A 31 23.74 8.73 20.83
C VAL A 31 22.24 8.95 20.54
N GLY A 32 21.91 9.99 19.77
CA GLY A 32 20.52 10.23 19.34
C GLY A 32 19.96 9.13 18.46
N ASP A 33 20.76 8.58 17.52
CA ASP A 33 20.32 7.44 16.70
C ASP A 33 20.08 6.22 17.58
N LEU A 34 20.92 5.98 18.58
CA LEU A 34 20.79 4.86 19.50
C LEU A 34 19.51 4.95 20.36
N ILE A 35 19.13 6.14 20.82
CA ILE A 35 17.88 6.37 21.57
C ILE A 35 16.64 6.10 20.70
N ASN A 36 16.72 6.35 19.40
CA ASN A 36 15.63 6.06 18.46
C ASN A 36 15.76 4.68 17.78
N PHE A 37 16.70 3.88 18.21
CA PHE A 37 16.84 2.50 17.73
C PHE A 37 15.97 1.58 18.60
N TYR A 38 14.67 1.55 18.27
CA TYR A 38 13.69 0.83 19.07
C TYR A 38 13.86 -0.70 19.02
N PRO A 39 13.46 -1.42 20.08
CA PRO A 39 13.48 -2.89 20.10
C PRO A 39 12.62 -3.46 18.97
N ARG A 40 13.09 -4.56 18.38
CA ARG A 40 12.34 -5.31 17.36
C ARG A 40 11.15 -6.06 17.95
N THR A 41 11.34 -6.63 19.14
CA THR A 41 10.35 -7.41 19.88
C THR A 41 10.69 -7.38 21.36
N TYR A 42 9.82 -7.94 22.18
CA TYR A 42 10.00 -8.04 23.62
C TYR A 42 9.77 -9.48 24.08
N GLU A 43 10.56 -9.91 25.06
CA GLU A 43 10.31 -11.12 25.83
C GLU A 43 9.60 -10.72 27.12
N ASP A 44 8.36 -11.18 27.28
CA ASP A 44 7.56 -10.90 28.48
C ASP A 44 7.81 -11.99 29.54
N TRP A 45 8.70 -11.69 30.46
CA TRP A 45 9.05 -12.59 31.59
C TRP A 45 8.15 -12.35 32.79
N SER A 46 7.18 -11.46 32.74
CA SER A 46 6.27 -11.14 33.84
C SER A 46 5.09 -12.10 33.91
N ASN A 47 4.72 -12.72 32.80
CA ASN A 47 3.65 -13.70 32.71
C ASN A 47 4.23 -15.11 32.96
N ILE A 48 4.33 -15.50 34.25
CA ILE A 48 4.80 -16.80 34.65
C ILE A 48 3.63 -17.77 34.67
N LYS A 49 3.76 -18.90 33.95
CA LYS A 49 2.81 -20.00 33.98
C LYS A 49 3.38 -21.19 34.74
N HIS A 50 2.51 -21.99 35.35
CA HIS A 50 2.84 -23.30 35.88
C HIS A 50 2.96 -24.32 34.74
N ILE A 51 3.73 -25.39 34.99
CA ILE A 51 4.05 -26.41 33.97
C ILE A 51 2.79 -27.14 33.49
N ASP A 52 1.79 -27.34 34.36
CA ASP A 52 0.50 -27.97 34.01
C ASP A 52 -0.43 -27.06 33.18
N GLU A 53 -0.18 -25.76 33.12
CA GLU A 53 -0.94 -24.77 32.32
C GLU A 53 -0.39 -24.58 30.90
N LEU A 54 0.68 -25.30 30.54
CA LEU A 54 1.38 -25.08 29.28
C LEU A 54 0.63 -25.67 28.09
N GLU A 55 0.51 -24.87 27.02
CA GLU A 55 -0.10 -25.30 25.78
C GLU A 55 0.93 -25.41 24.63
N TYR A 56 0.68 -26.35 23.72
CA TYR A 56 1.54 -26.54 22.55
C TYR A 56 1.55 -25.30 21.66
N GLY A 57 2.77 -24.84 21.31
CA GLY A 57 2.98 -23.75 20.37
C GLY A 57 3.01 -22.36 21.00
N GLU A 58 2.64 -22.20 22.28
CA GLU A 58 2.75 -20.92 22.98
C GLU A 58 4.19 -20.59 23.39
N THR A 59 4.45 -19.29 23.59
CA THR A 59 5.72 -18.79 24.11
C THR A 59 5.50 -18.20 25.49
N VAL A 60 6.11 -18.75 26.50
CA VAL A 60 5.85 -18.45 27.91
C VAL A 60 7.12 -18.35 28.75
N CYS A 61 6.99 -17.76 29.93
CA CYS A 61 7.96 -17.82 31.00
C CYS A 61 7.48 -18.82 32.05
N ILE A 62 8.38 -19.76 32.46
CA ILE A 62 8.16 -20.63 33.62
C ILE A 62 9.22 -20.34 34.67
N LYS A 63 8.87 -20.54 35.95
CA LYS A 63 9.80 -20.53 37.06
C LYS A 63 9.96 -21.96 37.52
N ALA A 64 11.15 -22.52 37.38
CA ALA A 64 11.37 -23.93 37.68
C ALA A 64 12.77 -24.23 38.26
N VAL A 65 12.88 -25.35 38.94
CA VAL A 65 14.12 -25.87 39.52
C VAL A 65 14.71 -26.91 38.57
N VAL A 66 16.02 -26.86 38.36
CA VAL A 66 16.73 -27.84 37.53
C VAL A 66 16.78 -29.19 38.25
N ALA A 67 16.07 -30.20 37.73
CA ALA A 67 15.94 -31.53 38.34
C ALA A 67 17.17 -32.39 38.10
N THR A 68 17.71 -32.36 36.87
CA THR A 68 18.81 -33.23 36.46
C THR A 68 20.01 -32.42 36.00
N SER A 69 21.23 -32.99 36.16
CA SER A 69 22.40 -32.41 35.51
C SER A 69 22.21 -32.39 33.98
N VAL A 70 22.78 -31.38 33.34
CA VAL A 70 22.70 -31.23 31.89
C VAL A 70 23.45 -32.38 31.20
N ASN A 71 22.75 -33.13 30.35
CA ASN A 71 23.33 -34.24 29.61
C ASN A 71 23.63 -33.81 28.16
N ASP A 72 24.91 -33.84 27.79
CA ASP A 72 25.41 -33.44 26.49
C ASP A 72 25.56 -34.66 25.56
N THR A 73 24.80 -34.69 24.46
CA THR A 73 24.86 -35.74 23.44
C THR A 73 25.44 -35.17 22.16
N ARG A 74 26.50 -35.76 21.64
CA ARG A 74 27.09 -35.42 20.35
C ARG A 74 26.37 -36.16 19.21
N ILE A 75 25.92 -35.44 18.22
CA ILE A 75 25.30 -35.99 17.01
C ILE A 75 26.21 -35.82 15.79
N SER A 76 25.86 -36.50 14.68
CA SER A 76 26.59 -36.42 13.41
C SER A 76 26.82 -34.98 12.97
N GLY A 77 28.04 -34.68 12.49
CA GLY A 77 28.42 -33.32 12.11
C GLY A 77 28.94 -32.43 13.23
N GLY A 78 29.32 -32.99 14.39
CA GLY A 78 29.96 -32.25 15.49
C GLY A 78 29.01 -31.35 16.29
N ARG A 79 27.71 -31.47 16.11
CA ARG A 79 26.69 -30.72 16.84
C ARG A 79 26.46 -31.34 18.22
N ILE A 80 26.19 -30.51 19.21
CA ILE A 80 25.89 -30.91 20.58
C ILE A 80 24.42 -30.61 20.87
N ILE A 81 23.71 -31.61 21.42
CA ILE A 81 22.39 -31.43 22.03
C ILE A 81 22.55 -31.59 23.51
N SER A 82 22.18 -30.58 24.28
CA SER A 82 22.18 -30.61 25.73
C SER A 82 20.73 -30.69 26.23
N LYS A 83 20.42 -31.66 27.05
CA LYS A 83 19.10 -31.89 27.63
C LYS A 83 19.17 -31.87 29.17
N THR A 84 18.14 -31.27 29.78
CA THR A 84 17.92 -31.33 31.23
C THR A 84 16.41 -31.26 31.50
N ALA A 85 15.99 -31.81 32.63
CA ALA A 85 14.62 -31.68 33.12
C ALA A 85 14.54 -30.58 34.17
N VAL A 86 13.44 -29.83 34.15
CA VAL A 86 13.10 -28.85 35.18
C VAL A 86 11.71 -29.15 35.72
N TYR A 87 11.45 -28.77 36.97
CA TYR A 87 10.15 -28.98 37.59
C TYR A 87 9.71 -27.75 38.41
N ASP A 88 8.42 -27.63 38.58
CA ASP A 88 7.77 -26.75 39.55
C ASP A 88 6.86 -27.57 40.48
N GLU A 89 5.96 -26.91 41.18
CA GLU A 89 4.99 -27.54 42.08
C GLU A 89 3.93 -28.39 41.35
N THR A 90 3.75 -28.21 40.05
CA THR A 90 2.66 -28.78 39.24
C THR A 90 3.13 -29.88 38.28
N GLY A 91 4.39 -29.86 37.88
CA GLY A 91 4.88 -30.85 36.93
C GLY A 91 6.37 -30.75 36.58
N SER A 92 6.76 -31.45 35.51
CA SER A 92 8.11 -31.40 34.97
C SER A 92 8.10 -31.27 33.46
N ILE A 93 9.07 -30.54 32.90
CA ILE A 93 9.26 -30.36 31.46
C ILE A 93 10.71 -30.46 31.05
N GLN A 94 10.97 -30.96 29.84
CA GLN A 94 12.32 -31.09 29.31
C GLN A 94 12.76 -29.78 28.63
N LEU A 95 14.01 -29.38 28.90
CA LEU A 95 14.70 -28.32 28.19
C LEU A 95 15.72 -28.92 27.22
N VAL A 96 15.71 -28.41 25.96
CA VAL A 96 16.61 -28.87 24.90
C VAL A 96 17.40 -27.68 24.37
N PHE A 97 18.73 -27.76 24.38
CA PHE A 97 19.60 -26.72 23.83
C PHE A 97 20.43 -27.27 22.68
N PHE A 98 20.63 -26.48 21.63
CA PHE A 98 21.45 -26.86 20.48
C PHE A 98 22.74 -26.05 20.42
N ASN A 99 23.87 -26.73 20.20
CA ASN A 99 25.19 -26.15 19.96
C ASN A 99 25.67 -25.15 21.04
N ASN A 100 25.26 -25.31 22.29
CA ASN A 100 25.70 -24.46 23.39
C ASN A 100 26.57 -25.25 24.39
N LYS A 101 27.88 -25.13 24.25
CA LYS A 101 28.86 -25.83 25.07
C LYS A 101 28.92 -25.37 26.54
N TYR A 102 28.26 -24.27 26.87
CA TYR A 102 28.37 -23.65 28.18
C TYR A 102 27.15 -23.89 29.06
N ILE A 103 26.11 -24.56 28.56
CA ILE A 103 24.87 -24.80 29.33
C ILE A 103 25.11 -25.56 30.60
N SER A 104 25.93 -26.60 30.55
CA SER A 104 26.29 -27.44 31.73
C SER A 104 27.00 -26.64 32.85
N SER A 105 27.73 -25.59 32.49
CA SER A 105 28.37 -24.72 33.49
C SER A 105 27.44 -23.58 33.97
N MET A 106 26.41 -23.25 33.24
CA MET A 106 25.49 -22.14 33.53
C MET A 106 24.25 -22.58 34.32
N LEU A 107 23.73 -23.78 34.07
CA LEU A 107 22.59 -24.37 34.77
C LEU A 107 23.09 -25.33 35.82
N ARG A 108 22.84 -25.02 37.09
CA ARG A 108 23.22 -25.88 38.23
C ARG A 108 22.02 -26.70 38.68
N GLN A 109 22.20 -28.00 38.87
CA GLN A 109 21.19 -28.87 39.45
C GLN A 109 20.77 -28.36 40.83
N GLY A 110 19.47 -28.34 41.11
CA GLY A 110 18.86 -27.74 42.30
C GLY A 110 18.76 -26.21 42.27
N GLY A 111 19.28 -25.54 41.24
CA GLY A 111 19.15 -24.11 41.07
C GLY A 111 17.79 -23.73 40.51
N GLU A 112 17.22 -22.60 40.99
CA GLU A 112 15.95 -22.06 40.56
C GLU A 112 16.18 -20.96 39.51
N TYR A 113 15.51 -21.10 38.35
CA TYR A 113 15.64 -20.20 37.22
C TYR A 113 14.27 -19.86 36.61
N PHE A 114 14.21 -18.71 35.93
CA PHE A 114 13.19 -18.43 34.95
C PHE A 114 13.65 -18.93 33.58
N PHE A 115 12.77 -19.63 32.86
CA PHE A 115 12.99 -20.09 31.50
C PHE A 115 11.92 -19.48 30.59
N TYR A 116 12.34 -18.80 29.54
CA TYR A 116 11.45 -18.20 28.54
C TYR A 116 11.67 -18.86 27.18
N GLY A 117 10.63 -19.41 26.60
CA GLY A 117 10.74 -20.07 25.31
C GLY A 117 9.41 -20.58 24.77
N LYS A 118 9.48 -21.14 23.56
CA LYS A 118 8.32 -21.71 22.89
C LYS A 118 8.14 -23.17 23.29
N ILE A 119 6.91 -23.53 23.65
CA ILE A 119 6.54 -24.90 23.93
C ILE A 119 6.43 -25.69 22.63
N SER A 120 7.15 -26.80 22.57
CA SER A 120 7.08 -27.76 21.46
C SER A 120 6.82 -29.17 22.02
N SER A 121 6.49 -30.11 21.16
CA SER A 121 6.35 -31.51 21.55
C SER A 121 7.22 -32.39 20.68
N ASP A 122 7.74 -33.46 21.29
CA ASP A 122 8.37 -34.58 20.59
C ASP A 122 7.68 -35.90 20.96
N SER A 123 8.29 -37.02 20.60
CA SER A 123 7.77 -38.38 20.94
C SER A 123 7.74 -38.67 22.45
N TYR A 124 8.37 -37.86 23.27
CA TYR A 124 8.48 -38.02 24.74
C TYR A 124 7.65 -37.01 25.53
N GLY A 125 6.96 -36.09 24.86
CA GLY A 125 6.09 -35.11 25.50
C GLY A 125 6.43 -33.65 25.18
N MET A 126 5.95 -32.74 26.04
CA MET A 126 6.21 -31.30 25.86
C MET A 126 7.64 -30.95 26.28
N GLN A 127 8.27 -30.04 25.54
CA GLN A 127 9.61 -29.55 25.79
C GLN A 127 9.74 -28.08 25.44
N ILE A 128 10.74 -27.38 26.00
CA ILE A 128 11.12 -26.05 25.59
C ILE A 128 12.45 -26.12 24.83
N VAL A 129 12.44 -25.64 23.59
CA VAL A 129 13.62 -25.69 22.72
C VAL A 129 14.38 -24.37 22.78
N SER A 130 15.67 -24.47 23.15
CA SER A 130 16.59 -23.34 23.26
C SER A 130 16.03 -22.15 24.07
N PRO A 131 15.50 -22.40 25.31
CA PRO A 131 14.97 -21.30 26.09
C PRO A 131 16.05 -20.29 26.48
N THR A 132 15.65 -19.03 26.59
CA THR A 132 16.43 -18.02 27.29
C THR A 132 16.20 -18.22 28.79
N PHE A 133 17.22 -18.08 29.63
CA PHE A 133 17.07 -18.28 31.08
C PHE A 133 17.84 -17.27 31.92
N ALA A 134 17.38 -17.06 33.16
CA ALA A 134 18.03 -16.23 34.15
C ALA A 134 17.77 -16.76 35.57
N PRO A 135 18.70 -16.55 36.53
CA PRO A 135 18.47 -16.90 37.93
C PRO A 135 17.21 -16.20 38.47
N ALA A 136 16.41 -16.91 39.27
CA ALA A 136 15.14 -16.41 39.80
C ALA A 136 15.28 -15.17 40.70
N VAL A 137 16.45 -14.93 41.26
CA VAL A 137 16.75 -13.75 42.09
C VAL A 137 16.65 -12.41 41.35
N LYS A 138 16.70 -12.40 40.01
CA LYS A 138 16.69 -11.14 39.20
C LYS A 138 15.31 -10.56 38.93
N GLY A 139 14.24 -11.22 39.37
CA GLY A 139 12.87 -10.79 39.12
C GLY A 139 12.44 -10.87 37.65
N THR A 140 11.15 -10.69 37.43
CA THR A 140 10.54 -10.74 36.10
C THR A 140 10.50 -9.37 35.45
N GLN A 141 10.81 -9.28 34.18
CA GLN A 141 10.84 -8.02 33.41
C GLN A 141 10.42 -8.28 31.96
N ILE A 142 9.83 -7.27 31.33
CA ILE A 142 9.71 -7.24 29.87
C ILE A 142 11.08 -6.85 29.32
N ARG A 143 11.73 -7.75 28.57
CA ARG A 143 13.08 -7.56 28.04
C ARG A 143 13.04 -7.13 26.59
N PRO A 144 13.71 -6.03 26.23
CA PRO A 144 13.79 -5.58 24.84
C PRO A 144 14.77 -6.46 24.05
N ILE A 145 14.38 -6.86 22.83
CA ILE A 145 15.23 -7.56 21.87
C ILE A 145 15.51 -6.64 20.71
N TYR A 146 16.76 -6.23 20.56
CA TYR A 146 17.20 -5.36 19.49
C TYR A 146 17.65 -6.12 18.24
N ARG A 147 17.59 -5.46 17.06
CA ARG A 147 18.26 -5.95 15.87
C ARG A 147 19.75 -6.08 16.15
N GLN A 148 20.36 -7.15 15.64
CA GLN A 148 21.75 -7.48 15.87
C GLN A 148 22.50 -7.70 14.55
N THR A 149 23.83 -7.62 14.61
CA THR A 149 24.71 -7.96 13.48
C THR A 149 25.85 -8.83 14.00
N ALA A 150 26.60 -9.46 13.11
CA ALA A 150 27.75 -10.28 13.49
C ALA A 150 28.72 -9.49 14.39
N GLY A 151 29.01 -10.01 15.57
CA GLY A 151 29.86 -9.37 16.56
C GLY A 151 29.19 -8.32 17.47
N LEU A 152 27.89 -8.03 17.29
CA LEU A 152 27.14 -7.10 18.13
C LEU A 152 25.80 -7.72 18.57
N PRO A 153 25.77 -8.50 19.66
CA PRO A 153 24.56 -9.10 20.17
C PRO A 153 23.61 -8.09 20.81
N SER A 154 22.31 -8.42 20.88
CA SER A 154 21.24 -7.57 21.45
C SER A 154 21.57 -7.02 22.84
N LYS A 155 22.18 -7.81 23.72
CA LYS A 155 22.61 -7.37 25.07
C LYS A 155 23.63 -6.21 25.03
N SER A 156 24.50 -6.17 24.03
CA SER A 156 25.45 -5.07 23.86
C SER A 156 24.74 -3.77 23.42
N VAL A 157 23.74 -3.90 22.55
CA VAL A 157 22.89 -2.78 22.14
C VAL A 157 22.07 -2.29 23.34
N GLU A 158 21.44 -3.20 24.10
CA GLU A 158 20.70 -2.86 25.32
C GLU A 158 21.53 -2.06 26.32
N SER A 159 22.77 -2.52 26.60
CA SER A 159 23.68 -1.81 27.51
C SER A 159 24.02 -0.40 27.02
N ALA A 160 24.26 -0.25 25.72
CA ALA A 160 24.53 1.04 25.11
C ALA A 160 23.30 1.99 25.16
N VAL A 161 22.09 1.46 24.88
CA VAL A 161 20.84 2.22 24.99
C VAL A 161 20.61 2.69 26.42
N ARG A 162 20.86 1.85 27.41
CA ARG A 162 20.73 2.21 28.83
C ARG A 162 21.65 3.37 29.22
N GLN A 163 22.89 3.37 28.73
CA GLN A 163 23.80 4.49 28.90
C GLN A 163 23.32 5.75 28.16
N ALA A 164 22.87 5.60 26.90
CA ALA A 164 22.37 6.71 26.11
C ALA A 164 21.15 7.39 26.78
N LEU A 165 20.21 6.62 27.31
CA LEU A 165 19.05 7.14 28.06
C LEU A 165 19.45 7.88 29.33
N SER A 166 20.51 7.43 30.02
CA SER A 166 21.03 8.14 31.21
C SER A 166 21.61 9.52 30.88
N MET A 167 22.01 9.77 29.62
CA MET A 167 22.47 11.08 29.16
C MET A 167 21.33 12.05 28.85
N LEU A 168 20.07 11.59 28.84
CA LEU A 168 18.92 12.45 28.61
C LEU A 168 18.72 13.40 29.80
N PRO A 169 18.53 14.72 29.56
CA PRO A 169 18.24 15.66 30.61
C PRO A 169 16.92 15.32 31.32
N SER A 170 16.77 15.76 32.57
CA SER A 170 15.57 15.54 33.38
C SER A 170 14.31 16.15 32.73
N LYS A 171 14.45 17.27 32.02
CA LYS A 171 13.39 17.90 31.22
C LYS A 171 13.80 17.89 29.75
N ILE A 172 13.09 17.12 28.96
CA ILE A 172 13.21 17.11 27.50
C ILE A 172 12.12 18.03 26.94
N LYS A 173 12.50 18.90 26.00
CA LYS A 173 11.50 19.68 25.24
C LYS A 173 10.76 18.72 24.33
N ASP A 174 9.45 18.64 24.49
CA ASP A 174 8.56 17.78 23.70
C ASP A 174 8.21 18.48 22.37
N PRO A 175 8.33 17.79 21.21
CA PRO A 175 7.91 18.35 19.92
C PRO A 175 6.41 18.61 19.87
N LEU A 176 5.59 17.72 20.47
CA LEU A 176 4.14 17.91 20.55
C LEU A 176 3.78 18.86 21.69
N PRO A 177 3.04 19.94 21.41
CA PRO A 177 2.58 20.88 22.45
C PRO A 177 1.75 20.18 23.54
N ASP A 178 1.87 20.67 24.77
CA ASP A 178 1.18 20.09 25.93
C ASP A 178 -0.33 19.99 25.73
N VAL A 179 -0.96 21.01 25.16
CA VAL A 179 -2.39 21.05 24.85
C VAL A 179 -2.80 19.92 23.89
N ILE A 180 -1.96 19.59 22.93
CA ILE A 180 -2.20 18.48 21.98
C ILE A 180 -2.06 17.15 22.71
N ARG A 181 -1.00 16.99 23.52
CA ARG A 181 -0.76 15.75 24.26
C ARG A 181 -1.90 15.43 25.25
N GLU A 182 -2.36 16.44 25.98
CA GLU A 182 -3.48 16.30 26.93
C GLU A 182 -4.78 15.95 26.21
N ARG A 183 -5.10 16.65 25.11
CA ARG A 183 -6.33 16.41 24.34
C ARG A 183 -6.42 14.99 23.78
N PHE A 184 -5.31 14.37 23.40
CA PHE A 184 -5.26 13.07 22.75
C PHE A 184 -4.72 11.95 23.65
N ASP A 185 -4.57 12.21 24.94
CA ASP A 185 -4.07 11.27 25.95
C ASP A 185 -2.74 10.63 25.52
N LEU A 186 -1.73 11.48 25.30
CA LEU A 186 -0.38 11.09 24.91
C LEU A 186 0.61 11.41 26.05
N CYS A 187 1.40 10.43 26.47
CA CYS A 187 2.43 10.63 27.49
C CYS A 187 3.56 11.55 26.99
N SER A 188 4.40 12.02 27.89
CA SER A 188 5.57 12.84 27.53
C SER A 188 6.58 12.04 26.71
N LEU A 189 7.34 12.72 25.82
CA LEU A 189 8.39 12.09 25.04
C LEU A 189 9.43 11.38 25.91
N ARG A 190 9.81 11.98 27.06
CA ARG A 190 10.76 11.36 27.99
C ARG A 190 10.24 10.02 28.51
N GLN A 191 9.01 9.98 28.99
CA GLN A 191 8.36 8.75 29.45
C GLN A 191 8.31 7.71 28.35
N ALA A 192 7.84 8.09 27.14
CA ALA A 192 7.77 7.19 26.00
C ALA A 192 9.12 6.55 25.64
N LEU A 193 10.21 7.35 25.63
CA LEU A 193 11.55 6.86 25.33
C LEU A 193 12.08 5.88 26.38
N PHE A 194 11.79 6.10 27.67
CA PHE A 194 12.18 5.13 28.70
C PHE A 194 11.34 3.88 28.64
N ASP A 195 10.02 4.00 28.53
CA ASP A 195 9.08 2.89 28.59
C ASP A 195 9.10 2.02 27.32
N ILE A 196 9.47 2.57 26.15
CA ILE A 196 9.66 1.76 24.93
C ILE A 196 10.90 0.87 25.02
N HIS A 197 11.96 1.31 25.69
CA HIS A 197 13.18 0.55 25.82
C HIS A 197 13.17 -0.38 27.04
N PHE A 198 12.60 0.07 28.17
CA PHE A 198 12.60 -0.65 29.45
C PHE A 198 11.25 -0.56 30.16
N PRO A 199 10.19 -1.12 29.57
CA PRO A 199 8.86 -1.08 30.15
C PRO A 199 8.81 -1.95 31.42
N LYS A 200 8.10 -1.50 32.46
CA LYS A 200 7.86 -2.27 33.67
C LYS A 200 6.71 -3.27 33.51
N ASN A 201 5.77 -2.96 32.63
CA ASN A 201 4.60 -3.79 32.33
C ASN A 201 4.13 -3.52 30.89
N ARG A 202 3.21 -4.36 30.40
CA ARG A 202 2.66 -4.30 29.04
C ARG A 202 1.90 -2.98 28.79
N GLN A 203 1.17 -2.47 29.78
CA GLN A 203 0.43 -1.22 29.65
C GLN A 203 1.34 -0.02 29.38
N GLN A 204 2.48 0.09 30.12
CA GLN A 204 3.46 1.14 29.87
C GLN A 204 4.07 1.05 28.47
N LEU A 205 4.35 -0.19 28.00
CA LEU A 205 4.85 -0.40 26.65
C LEU A 205 3.85 0.06 25.59
N GLU A 206 2.57 -0.25 25.77
CA GLU A 206 1.51 0.15 24.84
C GLU A 206 1.31 1.68 24.80
N VAL A 207 1.34 2.35 25.97
CA VAL A 207 1.28 3.82 26.06
C VAL A 207 2.48 4.48 25.39
N ALA A 208 3.68 3.98 25.63
CA ALA A 208 4.90 4.47 25.00
C ALA A 208 4.86 4.28 23.47
N ARG A 209 4.45 3.10 23.01
CA ARG A 209 4.30 2.80 21.59
C ARG A 209 3.28 3.68 20.90
N LYS A 210 2.08 3.84 21.51
CA LYS A 210 1.03 4.77 21.02
C LYS A 210 1.63 6.16 20.82
N ARG A 211 2.35 6.67 21.81
CA ARG A 211 2.95 8.02 21.76
C ARG A 211 3.96 8.18 20.61
N LEU A 212 4.90 7.25 20.46
CA LEU A 212 5.98 7.34 19.48
C LEU A 212 5.48 7.11 18.06
N VAL A 213 4.59 6.13 17.86
CA VAL A 213 3.95 5.87 16.55
C VAL A 213 3.14 7.10 16.12
N THR A 214 2.33 7.66 17.03
CA THR A 214 1.51 8.84 16.74
C THR A 214 2.39 10.04 16.37
N GLU A 215 3.48 10.30 17.10
CA GLU A 215 4.40 11.41 16.78
C GLU A 215 5.01 11.24 15.40
N GLU A 216 5.56 10.06 15.10
CA GLU A 216 6.21 9.80 13.81
C GLU A 216 5.23 10.00 12.64
N LEU A 217 3.97 9.55 12.79
CA LEU A 217 2.93 9.73 11.78
C LEU A 217 2.43 11.19 11.68
N VAL A 218 2.35 11.92 12.78
CA VAL A 218 2.01 13.36 12.78
C VAL A 218 3.10 14.16 12.05
N VAL A 219 4.37 13.88 12.36
CA VAL A 219 5.52 14.52 11.68
C VAL A 219 5.48 14.25 10.19
N LEU A 220 5.19 13.01 9.77
CA LEU A 220 5.03 12.66 8.36
C LEU A 220 3.87 13.41 7.71
N ASN A 221 2.68 13.42 8.33
CA ASN A 221 1.50 14.11 7.81
C ASN A 221 1.74 15.62 7.63
N LEU A 222 2.34 16.27 8.62
CA LEU A 222 2.67 17.69 8.55
C LEU A 222 3.71 18.00 7.48
N GLY A 223 4.72 17.13 7.35
CA GLY A 223 5.73 17.28 6.31
C GLY A 223 5.18 17.14 4.90
N MET A 224 4.30 16.15 4.68
CA MET A 224 3.62 15.98 3.39
C MET A 224 2.73 17.18 3.05
N ARG A 225 2.01 17.74 4.05
CA ARG A 225 1.22 18.98 3.86
C ARG A 225 2.11 20.17 3.52
N ASN A 226 3.22 20.32 4.20
CA ASN A 226 4.17 21.41 3.93
C ASN A 226 4.77 21.33 2.52
N LEU A 227 5.12 20.13 2.04
CA LEU A 227 5.57 19.89 0.66
C LEU A 227 4.48 20.25 -0.34
N ARG A 228 3.24 19.84 -0.08
CA ARG A 228 2.08 20.16 -0.90
C ARG A 228 1.87 21.67 -1.07
N ASP A 229 1.89 22.40 0.04
CA ASP A 229 1.61 23.84 0.04
C ASP A 229 2.72 24.62 -0.66
N HIS A 230 3.98 24.15 -0.62
CA HIS A 230 5.09 24.77 -1.34
C HIS A 230 5.13 24.42 -2.83
N SER A 231 4.63 23.26 -3.24
CA SER A 231 4.61 22.86 -4.66
C SER A 231 3.49 23.53 -5.46
N ARG A 232 2.47 24.05 -4.78
CA ARG A 232 1.31 24.72 -5.39
C ARG A 232 1.59 26.21 -5.56
N GLY A 233 2.05 26.62 -6.74
CA GLY A 233 2.10 28.04 -7.09
C GLY A 233 0.70 28.69 -7.10
N VAL A 234 0.64 30.01 -7.27
CA VAL A 234 -0.63 30.71 -7.52
C VAL A 234 -1.04 30.49 -8.98
N THR A 235 -2.30 30.16 -9.22
CA THR A 235 -2.83 30.12 -10.60
C THR A 235 -3.35 31.50 -11.00
N SER A 236 -3.12 31.87 -12.26
CA SER A 236 -3.70 33.07 -12.88
C SER A 236 -4.98 32.75 -13.68
N LEU A 237 -5.47 31.51 -13.59
CA LEU A 237 -6.64 31.07 -14.34
C LEU A 237 -7.92 31.51 -13.60
N GLU A 238 -8.71 32.38 -14.21
CA GLU A 238 -9.94 32.90 -13.64
C GLU A 238 -11.15 32.06 -14.11
N ILE A 239 -11.39 30.93 -13.46
CA ILE A 239 -12.59 30.13 -13.65
C ILE A 239 -13.57 30.51 -12.54
N THR A 240 -14.65 31.22 -12.89
CA THR A 240 -15.53 31.87 -11.90
C THR A 240 -16.93 31.28 -11.82
N LYS A 241 -17.36 30.53 -12.85
CA LYS A 241 -18.73 30.01 -12.93
C LYS A 241 -18.74 28.49 -12.81
N ASP A 242 -19.62 28.00 -11.96
CA ASP A 242 -19.92 26.57 -11.80
C ASP A 242 -21.02 26.16 -12.79
N TYR A 243 -20.69 25.22 -13.67
CA TYR A 243 -21.62 24.62 -14.63
C TYR A 243 -21.92 23.13 -14.32
N SER A 244 -21.58 22.66 -13.14
CA SER A 244 -21.76 21.24 -12.78
C SER A 244 -23.22 20.80 -12.77
N LYS A 245 -24.15 21.69 -12.35
CA LYS A 245 -25.60 21.41 -12.37
C LYS A 245 -26.16 21.35 -13.79
N GLU A 246 -25.68 22.24 -14.71
CA GLU A 246 -26.02 22.18 -16.11
C GLU A 246 -25.56 20.87 -16.72
N PHE A 247 -24.33 20.45 -16.47
CA PHE A 247 -23.80 19.17 -16.91
C PHE A 247 -24.60 17.98 -16.35
N GLU A 248 -25.00 18.01 -15.08
CA GLU A 248 -25.81 16.93 -14.48
C GLU A 248 -27.12 16.71 -15.25
N SER A 249 -27.72 17.76 -15.81
CA SER A 249 -28.93 17.66 -16.60
C SER A 249 -28.73 17.01 -17.98
N LEU A 250 -27.49 16.98 -18.48
CA LEU A 250 -27.13 16.32 -19.74
C LEU A 250 -26.89 14.82 -19.61
N LEU A 251 -26.70 14.33 -18.38
CA LEU A 251 -26.40 12.91 -18.15
C LEU A 251 -27.66 12.04 -18.36
N PRO A 252 -27.52 10.87 -19.01
CA PRO A 252 -28.61 9.90 -19.16
C PRO A 252 -28.92 9.11 -17.88
N PHE A 253 -28.28 9.46 -16.76
CA PHE A 253 -28.42 8.82 -15.46
C PHE A 253 -28.25 9.83 -14.34
N THR A 254 -28.72 9.51 -13.13
CA THR A 254 -28.53 10.35 -11.94
C THR A 254 -27.20 10.02 -11.28
N MET A 255 -26.40 11.05 -10.95
CA MET A 255 -25.16 10.90 -10.19
C MET A 255 -25.44 10.45 -8.76
N THR A 256 -24.58 9.58 -8.22
CA THR A 256 -24.61 9.21 -6.80
C THR A 256 -24.18 10.38 -5.92
N ASN A 257 -24.52 10.32 -4.63
CA ASN A 257 -24.11 11.38 -3.69
C ASN A 257 -22.58 11.49 -3.59
N ALA A 258 -21.85 10.36 -3.65
CA ALA A 258 -20.41 10.36 -3.65
C ALA A 258 -19.81 11.03 -4.90
N GLN A 259 -20.39 10.82 -6.07
CA GLN A 259 -19.97 11.49 -7.29
C GLN A 259 -20.23 13.01 -7.20
N LYS A 260 -21.39 13.42 -6.69
CA LYS A 260 -21.73 14.85 -6.48
C LYS A 260 -20.79 15.52 -5.49
N ARG A 261 -20.44 14.84 -4.38
CA ARG A 261 -19.43 15.34 -3.44
C ARG A 261 -18.08 15.55 -4.13
N ALA A 262 -17.62 14.54 -4.89
CA ALA A 262 -16.33 14.62 -5.60
C ALA A 262 -16.31 15.76 -6.65
N VAL A 263 -17.41 15.99 -7.37
CA VAL A 263 -17.55 17.14 -8.29
C VAL A 263 -17.49 18.45 -7.50
N SER A 264 -18.25 18.57 -6.42
CA SER A 264 -18.27 19.78 -5.58
C SER A 264 -16.87 20.08 -5.01
N ASP A 265 -16.13 19.08 -4.55
CA ASP A 265 -14.75 19.25 -4.08
C ASP A 265 -13.84 19.81 -5.18
N CYS A 266 -13.93 19.25 -6.40
CA CYS A 266 -13.12 19.70 -7.54
C CYS A 266 -13.46 21.15 -7.94
N ILE A 267 -14.75 21.47 -8.03
CA ILE A 267 -15.21 22.81 -8.44
C ILE A 267 -14.87 23.86 -7.38
N ASN A 268 -15.03 23.51 -6.08
CA ASN A 268 -14.61 24.41 -5.01
C ASN A 268 -13.11 24.71 -5.03
N ASP A 269 -12.27 23.71 -5.34
CA ASP A 269 -10.84 23.94 -5.49
C ASP A 269 -10.50 24.84 -6.68
N ILE A 270 -11.23 24.71 -7.77
CA ILE A 270 -11.01 25.52 -9.00
C ILE A 270 -11.45 26.97 -8.80
N ILE A 271 -12.61 27.18 -8.17
CA ILE A 271 -13.23 28.52 -8.11
C ILE A 271 -12.76 29.31 -6.88
N ASN A 272 -12.64 28.65 -5.73
CA ASN A 272 -12.49 29.34 -4.45
C ASN A 272 -11.06 29.35 -3.91
N LYS A 273 -10.10 28.64 -4.53
CA LYS A 273 -8.70 28.62 -4.10
C LYS A 273 -7.81 29.43 -5.05
N SER A 274 -6.86 30.15 -4.50
CA SER A 274 -5.82 30.84 -5.28
C SER A 274 -4.76 29.89 -5.85
N SER A 275 -4.68 28.66 -5.31
CA SER A 275 -3.79 27.61 -5.82
C SER A 275 -4.52 26.72 -6.82
N PRO A 276 -3.83 26.15 -7.82
CA PRO A 276 -4.47 25.24 -8.77
C PRO A 276 -5.02 23.99 -8.07
N LEU A 277 -6.13 23.45 -8.59
CA LEU A 277 -6.61 22.12 -8.24
C LEU A 277 -5.47 21.11 -8.43
N ASN A 278 -5.18 20.30 -7.43
CA ASN A 278 -4.29 19.18 -7.52
C ASN A 278 -4.92 18.02 -6.73
N ARG A 279 -5.81 17.25 -7.39
CA ARG A 279 -6.72 16.31 -6.71
C ARG A 279 -6.75 14.94 -7.36
N LEU A 280 -6.75 13.92 -6.50
CA LEU A 280 -6.99 12.52 -6.86
C LEU A 280 -8.48 12.19 -6.62
N VAL A 281 -9.18 11.78 -7.67
CA VAL A 281 -10.49 11.15 -7.59
C VAL A 281 -10.30 9.64 -7.57
N GLN A 282 -10.52 9.04 -6.42
CA GLN A 282 -10.37 7.61 -6.18
C GLN A 282 -11.74 6.95 -6.06
N GLY A 283 -11.89 5.77 -6.66
CA GLY A 283 -13.12 4.99 -6.55
C GLY A 283 -12.95 3.64 -7.20
N ASP A 284 -13.79 2.71 -6.83
CA ASP A 284 -13.77 1.36 -7.38
C ASP A 284 -13.96 1.35 -8.91
N VAL A 285 -13.63 0.22 -9.54
CA VAL A 285 -13.87 0.03 -10.98
C VAL A 285 -15.38 0.19 -11.26
N GLY A 286 -15.73 1.10 -12.17
CA GLY A 286 -17.13 1.40 -12.51
C GLY A 286 -17.88 2.28 -11.49
N SER A 287 -17.21 2.94 -10.56
CA SER A 287 -17.81 3.94 -9.65
C SER A 287 -18.21 5.25 -10.34
N GLY A 288 -17.88 5.42 -11.64
CA GLY A 288 -18.24 6.60 -12.45
C GLY A 288 -17.25 7.77 -12.32
N LYS A 289 -15.98 7.54 -12.05
CA LYS A 289 -14.91 8.55 -12.06
C LYS A 289 -14.89 9.40 -13.32
N THR A 290 -15.14 8.78 -14.49
CA THR A 290 -15.23 9.48 -15.78
C THR A 290 -16.33 10.51 -15.82
N ALA A 291 -17.49 10.28 -15.16
CA ALA A 291 -18.57 11.25 -15.08
C ALA A 291 -18.18 12.47 -14.23
N VAL A 292 -17.44 12.24 -13.13
CA VAL A 292 -16.88 13.33 -12.31
C VAL A 292 -15.89 14.17 -13.14
N ALA A 293 -14.95 13.52 -13.82
CA ALA A 293 -14.00 14.20 -14.69
C ALA A 293 -14.70 14.97 -15.82
N ALA A 294 -15.76 14.39 -16.44
CA ALA A 294 -16.53 15.06 -17.48
C ALA A 294 -17.22 16.33 -16.99
N SER A 295 -17.79 16.32 -15.77
CA SER A 295 -18.37 17.50 -15.14
C SER A 295 -17.36 18.63 -14.94
N VAL A 296 -16.17 18.28 -14.49
CA VAL A 296 -15.07 19.26 -14.30
C VAL A 296 -14.59 19.81 -15.64
N CYS A 297 -14.38 18.93 -16.63
CA CYS A 297 -13.99 19.33 -18.00
C CYS A 297 -15.03 20.24 -18.63
N TYR A 298 -16.33 19.93 -18.46
CA TYR A 298 -17.44 20.75 -18.93
C TYR A 298 -17.38 22.15 -18.33
N THR A 299 -17.23 22.26 -17.02
CA THR A 299 -17.14 23.55 -16.33
C THR A 299 -15.96 24.39 -16.83
N VAL A 300 -14.79 23.77 -17.04
CA VAL A 300 -13.59 24.45 -17.56
C VAL A 300 -13.82 24.94 -18.99
N ALA A 301 -14.38 24.09 -19.86
CA ALA A 301 -14.66 24.45 -21.26
C ALA A 301 -15.69 25.57 -21.38
N LYS A 302 -16.77 25.56 -20.58
CA LYS A 302 -17.79 26.61 -20.53
C LYS A 302 -17.27 27.97 -20.01
N ASN A 303 -16.15 27.97 -19.28
CA ASN A 303 -15.44 29.19 -18.91
C ASN A 303 -14.43 29.65 -20.00
N GLY A 304 -14.37 28.99 -21.16
CA GLY A 304 -13.53 29.38 -22.29
C GLY A 304 -12.08 28.87 -22.23
N PHE A 305 -11.80 27.87 -21.43
CA PHE A 305 -10.47 27.28 -21.28
C PHE A 305 -10.38 25.86 -21.87
N GLN A 306 -9.15 25.42 -22.16
CA GLN A 306 -8.90 24.12 -22.73
C GLN A 306 -8.59 23.06 -21.68
N THR A 307 -8.99 21.80 -21.98
CA THR A 307 -8.70 20.62 -21.17
C THR A 307 -7.91 19.59 -21.95
N ALA A 308 -6.86 19.02 -21.33
CA ALA A 308 -6.11 17.86 -21.83
C ALA A 308 -6.42 16.63 -20.98
N PHE A 309 -7.00 15.59 -21.59
CA PHE A 309 -7.32 14.32 -20.93
C PHE A 309 -6.37 13.23 -21.43
N MET A 310 -5.49 12.73 -20.55
CA MET A 310 -4.47 11.75 -20.88
C MET A 310 -4.87 10.35 -20.42
N ALA A 311 -4.94 9.42 -21.36
CA ALA A 311 -5.18 8.00 -21.13
C ALA A 311 -3.92 7.16 -21.35
N PRO A 312 -3.72 6.06 -20.61
CA PRO A 312 -2.50 5.25 -20.67
C PRO A 312 -2.33 4.47 -21.99
N THR A 313 -3.43 4.14 -22.65
CA THR A 313 -3.42 3.38 -23.90
C THR A 313 -4.31 4.05 -24.95
N GLU A 314 -4.06 3.70 -26.22
CA GLU A 314 -4.83 4.24 -27.32
C GLU A 314 -6.29 3.78 -27.29
N ILE A 315 -6.53 2.51 -26.94
CA ILE A 315 -7.91 1.97 -26.83
C ILE A 315 -8.71 2.77 -25.81
N LEU A 316 -8.13 3.06 -24.65
CA LEU A 316 -8.78 3.89 -23.63
C LEU A 316 -8.99 5.32 -24.09
N ALA A 317 -8.00 5.92 -24.78
CA ALA A 317 -8.16 7.26 -25.33
C ALA A 317 -9.33 7.31 -26.34
N ARG A 318 -9.46 6.32 -27.23
CA ARG A 318 -10.57 6.20 -28.17
C ARG A 318 -11.91 5.95 -27.46
N GLN A 319 -11.91 5.13 -26.40
CA GLN A 319 -13.11 4.86 -25.61
C GLN A 319 -13.57 6.13 -24.88
N HIS A 320 -12.68 6.86 -24.22
CA HIS A 320 -12.99 8.14 -23.60
C HIS A 320 -13.47 9.15 -24.64
N TYR A 321 -12.80 9.24 -25.78
CA TYR A 321 -13.21 10.14 -26.87
C TYR A 321 -14.66 9.88 -27.31
N LYS A 322 -15.05 8.64 -27.57
CA LYS A 322 -16.42 8.28 -27.91
C LYS A 322 -17.41 8.66 -26.79
N THR A 323 -17.02 8.40 -25.54
CA THR A 323 -17.85 8.73 -24.37
C THR A 323 -18.07 10.23 -24.23
N PHE A 324 -17.00 11.03 -24.29
CA PHE A 324 -17.11 12.48 -24.16
C PHE A 324 -17.78 13.13 -25.38
N GLN A 325 -17.52 12.61 -26.59
CA GLN A 325 -18.20 13.06 -27.79
C GLN A 325 -19.72 12.89 -27.68
N LYS A 326 -20.19 11.71 -27.17
CA LYS A 326 -21.60 11.47 -26.93
C LYS A 326 -22.18 12.33 -25.81
N LEU A 327 -21.44 12.55 -24.73
CA LEU A 327 -21.89 13.39 -23.61
C LEU A 327 -22.04 14.87 -24.00
N PHE A 328 -21.19 15.34 -24.90
CA PHE A 328 -21.18 16.76 -25.34
C PHE A 328 -21.82 16.98 -26.70
N GLU A 329 -22.47 15.96 -27.29
CA GLU A 329 -23.07 16.03 -28.63
C GLU A 329 -24.04 17.19 -28.79
N ASN A 330 -24.83 17.50 -27.75
CA ASN A 330 -25.80 18.59 -27.73
C ASN A 330 -25.27 19.89 -27.09
N THR A 331 -23.95 20.08 -27.09
CA THR A 331 -23.30 21.28 -26.52
C THR A 331 -22.35 21.89 -27.53
N ASP A 332 -21.88 23.10 -27.23
CA ASP A 332 -20.91 23.82 -28.10
C ASP A 332 -19.47 23.31 -27.92
N ILE A 333 -19.23 22.33 -27.03
CA ILE A 333 -17.88 21.85 -26.67
C ILE A 333 -17.34 20.91 -27.75
N LYS A 334 -16.17 21.25 -28.29
CA LYS A 334 -15.49 20.49 -29.32
C LYS A 334 -14.43 19.59 -28.71
N VAL A 335 -14.60 18.27 -28.92
CA VAL A 335 -13.67 17.26 -28.42
C VAL A 335 -12.78 16.75 -29.56
N GLY A 336 -11.47 16.74 -29.37
CA GLY A 336 -10.47 16.18 -30.28
C GLY A 336 -9.82 14.91 -29.74
N LEU A 337 -9.29 14.07 -30.65
CA LEU A 337 -8.52 12.88 -30.31
C LEU A 337 -7.08 13.01 -30.86
N LEU A 338 -6.06 12.82 -30.01
CA LEU A 338 -4.65 12.87 -30.42
C LEU A 338 -3.88 11.64 -29.92
N THR A 339 -3.67 10.67 -30.81
CA THR A 339 -2.98 9.41 -30.51
C THR A 339 -1.81 9.14 -31.43
N GLY A 340 -0.98 8.15 -31.09
CA GLY A 340 0.21 7.78 -31.87
C GLY A 340 -0.09 7.27 -33.26
N THR A 341 -1.18 6.54 -33.47
CA THR A 341 -1.53 5.85 -34.72
C THR A 341 -2.25 6.73 -35.74
N LEU A 342 -2.69 7.94 -35.35
CA LEU A 342 -3.28 8.88 -36.30
C LEU A 342 -2.30 9.27 -37.40
N ARG A 343 -2.81 9.54 -38.60
CA ARG A 343 -2.01 10.05 -39.73
C ARG A 343 -1.41 11.42 -39.38
N GLU A 344 -0.20 11.70 -39.87
CA GLU A 344 0.49 12.96 -39.55
C GLU A 344 -0.31 14.21 -40.02
N SER A 345 -1.09 14.11 -41.08
CA SER A 345 -1.99 15.19 -41.54
C SER A 345 -3.07 15.49 -40.50
N GLU A 346 -3.68 14.43 -39.89
CA GLU A 346 -4.71 14.57 -38.86
C GLU A 346 -4.13 15.13 -37.56
N LYS A 347 -2.95 14.61 -37.14
CA LYS A 347 -2.22 15.14 -35.97
C LYS A 347 -1.89 16.62 -36.15
N LYS A 348 -1.45 17.03 -37.35
CA LYS A 348 -1.13 18.43 -37.66
C LYS A 348 -2.37 19.31 -37.57
N GLN A 349 -3.50 18.84 -38.07
CA GLN A 349 -4.77 19.57 -38.02
C GLN A 349 -5.24 19.75 -36.56
N ILE A 350 -5.24 18.68 -35.76
CA ILE A 350 -5.65 18.74 -34.35
C ILE A 350 -4.73 19.66 -33.56
N ARG A 351 -3.39 19.56 -33.74
CA ARG A 351 -2.44 20.46 -33.09
C ARG A 351 -2.68 21.92 -33.45
N LYS A 352 -3.00 22.22 -34.73
CA LYS A 352 -3.36 23.57 -35.16
C LYS A 352 -4.62 24.03 -34.42
N SER A 353 -5.66 23.20 -34.35
CA SER A 353 -6.92 23.52 -33.68
C SER A 353 -6.78 23.65 -32.16
N LEU A 354 -5.78 23.04 -31.55
CA LEU A 354 -5.44 23.26 -30.13
C LEU A 354 -4.73 24.60 -29.94
N ALA A 355 -3.80 24.95 -30.85
CA ALA A 355 -3.03 26.18 -30.75
C ALA A 355 -3.87 27.44 -31.07
N ASP A 356 -4.88 27.33 -31.93
CA ASP A 356 -5.82 28.44 -32.23
C ASP A 356 -7.01 28.49 -31.24
N GLY A 357 -7.24 27.46 -30.45
CA GLY A 357 -8.31 27.37 -29.44
C GLY A 357 -9.67 26.95 -30.00
N SER A 358 -9.71 26.36 -31.18
CA SER A 358 -10.95 25.85 -31.78
C SER A 358 -11.37 24.47 -31.29
N ILE A 359 -10.52 23.78 -30.51
CA ILE A 359 -10.82 22.56 -29.73
C ILE A 359 -10.77 22.92 -28.25
N ASP A 360 -11.84 22.63 -27.52
CA ASP A 360 -12.00 22.92 -26.09
C ASP A 360 -11.42 21.79 -25.23
N MET A 361 -11.53 20.55 -25.70
CA MET A 361 -11.03 19.38 -24.99
C MET A 361 -10.30 18.44 -25.94
N VAL A 362 -9.11 17.97 -25.56
CA VAL A 362 -8.40 16.94 -26.30
C VAL A 362 -8.17 15.72 -25.41
N ILE A 363 -8.46 14.55 -25.98
CA ILE A 363 -8.19 13.26 -25.36
C ILE A 363 -7.05 12.60 -26.12
N GLY A 364 -6.09 11.99 -25.41
CA GLY A 364 -4.98 11.34 -26.10
C GLY A 364 -4.06 10.57 -25.17
N THR A 365 -2.98 10.09 -25.77
CA THR A 365 -1.89 9.37 -25.07
C THR A 365 -0.67 10.29 -24.91
N HIS A 366 0.55 9.75 -24.89
CA HIS A 366 1.78 10.58 -24.83
C HIS A 366 1.93 11.56 -26.00
N ALA A 367 1.15 11.48 -27.03
CA ALA A 367 1.14 12.49 -28.11
C ALA A 367 0.81 13.90 -27.58
N LEU A 368 0.09 13.98 -26.44
CA LEU A 368 -0.26 15.26 -25.79
C LEU A 368 0.94 15.96 -25.15
N ILE A 369 1.93 15.21 -24.65
CA ILE A 369 3.10 15.75 -23.94
C ILE A 369 4.31 16.00 -24.85
N THR A 370 4.18 15.76 -26.17
CA THR A 370 5.25 16.03 -27.13
C THR A 370 5.43 17.54 -27.33
N ASP A 371 6.65 17.98 -27.64
CA ASP A 371 6.95 19.41 -27.83
C ASP A 371 6.17 20.05 -28.99
N LYS A 372 5.73 19.23 -29.96
CA LYS A 372 4.93 19.66 -31.12
C LYS A 372 3.47 20.00 -30.78
N THR A 373 3.00 19.71 -29.57
CA THR A 373 1.62 19.98 -29.14
C THR A 373 1.60 21.22 -28.27
N GLU A 374 0.93 22.26 -28.72
CA GLU A 374 0.77 23.53 -28.03
C GLU A 374 -0.71 23.81 -27.79
N PHE A 375 -1.01 24.47 -26.67
CA PHE A 375 -2.36 24.88 -26.30
C PHE A 375 -2.44 26.39 -26.23
N LYS A 376 -3.57 26.96 -26.62
CA LYS A 376 -3.83 28.40 -26.51
C LYS A 376 -3.98 28.81 -25.04
N ASN A 377 -4.76 28.05 -24.25
CA ASN A 377 -5.14 28.38 -22.88
C ASN A 377 -5.48 27.11 -22.06
N LEU A 378 -4.54 26.19 -21.97
CA LEU A 378 -4.72 24.97 -21.16
C LEU A 378 -4.92 25.32 -19.69
N ALA A 379 -6.08 24.99 -19.13
CA ALA A 379 -6.42 25.23 -17.74
C ALA A 379 -6.58 23.94 -16.91
N LEU A 380 -6.89 22.81 -17.54
CA LEU A 380 -7.08 21.54 -16.82
C LEU A 380 -6.33 20.40 -17.52
N ALA A 381 -5.53 19.69 -16.76
CA ALA A 381 -4.94 18.41 -17.14
C ALA A 381 -5.64 17.29 -16.35
N VAL A 382 -6.18 16.29 -17.06
CA VAL A 382 -6.77 15.09 -16.46
C VAL A 382 -5.90 13.90 -16.81
N THR A 383 -5.56 13.05 -15.83
CA THR A 383 -4.83 11.80 -16.06
C THR A 383 -5.64 10.63 -15.53
N ASP A 384 -5.87 9.62 -16.36
CA ASP A 384 -6.54 8.38 -15.96
C ASP A 384 -5.50 7.30 -15.61
N GLU A 385 -5.78 6.46 -14.60
CA GLU A 385 -4.89 5.39 -14.13
C GLU A 385 -3.47 5.87 -13.75
N GLN A 386 -3.40 6.68 -12.69
CA GLN A 386 -2.19 7.36 -12.22
C GLN A 386 -0.93 6.47 -12.18
N HIS A 387 -1.07 5.20 -11.78
CA HIS A 387 0.06 4.28 -11.62
C HIS A 387 0.80 3.95 -12.93
N ARG A 388 0.22 4.28 -14.08
CA ARG A 388 0.79 4.09 -15.42
C ARG A 388 1.58 5.30 -15.93
N PHE A 389 1.50 6.45 -15.25
CA PHE A 389 2.20 7.67 -15.64
C PHE A 389 3.27 8.06 -14.63
N GLY A 390 4.51 8.24 -15.11
CA GLY A 390 5.60 8.76 -14.30
C GLY A 390 5.42 10.24 -13.91
N VAL A 391 6.05 10.64 -12.80
CA VAL A 391 6.04 12.05 -12.33
C VAL A 391 6.52 13.01 -13.43
N ALA A 392 7.54 12.63 -14.21
CA ALA A 392 8.07 13.43 -15.30
C ALA A 392 7.06 13.67 -16.46
N GLN A 393 6.18 12.70 -16.73
CA GLN A 393 5.16 12.85 -17.78
C GLN A 393 4.07 13.83 -17.35
N ARG A 394 3.64 13.76 -16.08
CA ARG A 394 2.69 14.73 -15.51
C ARG A 394 3.28 16.14 -15.50
N ALA A 395 4.52 16.31 -15.08
CA ALA A 395 5.21 17.59 -15.09
C ALA A 395 5.28 18.18 -16.52
N LYS A 396 5.57 17.37 -17.54
CA LYS A 396 5.55 17.80 -18.93
C LYS A 396 4.17 18.25 -19.41
N LEU A 397 3.10 17.56 -18.99
CA LEU A 397 1.74 17.96 -19.33
C LEU A 397 1.36 19.29 -18.67
N LEU A 398 1.67 19.45 -17.39
CA LEU A 398 1.45 20.69 -16.65
C LEU A 398 2.27 21.86 -17.23
N GLY A 399 3.48 21.59 -17.69
CA GLY A 399 4.34 22.59 -18.37
C GLY A 399 3.79 23.13 -19.71
N LYS A 400 2.69 22.55 -20.25
CA LYS A 400 2.01 23.04 -21.47
C LYS A 400 1.06 24.20 -21.22
N GLY A 401 0.72 24.51 -19.97
CA GLY A 401 -0.14 25.61 -19.56
C GLY A 401 0.52 26.53 -18.54
N ASN A 402 -0.16 27.59 -18.16
CA ASN A 402 0.29 28.53 -17.15
C ASN A 402 -0.22 28.09 -15.77
N ASN A 403 0.46 27.13 -15.14
CA ASN A 403 0.09 26.49 -13.87
C ASN A 403 -1.35 25.92 -13.88
N PRO A 404 -1.67 24.98 -14.80
CA PRO A 404 -3.01 24.45 -14.97
C PRO A 404 -3.42 23.58 -13.77
N HIS A 405 -4.71 23.41 -13.58
CA HIS A 405 -5.31 22.47 -12.66
C HIS A 405 -4.96 21.04 -13.04
N LEU A 406 -4.76 20.15 -12.04
CA LEU A 406 -4.51 18.72 -12.23
C LEU A 406 -5.60 17.89 -11.56
N LEU A 407 -6.28 17.08 -12.35
CA LEU A 407 -7.20 16.06 -11.86
C LEU A 407 -6.64 14.67 -12.19
N VAL A 408 -6.44 13.86 -11.18
CA VAL A 408 -5.92 12.51 -11.32
C VAL A 408 -7.02 11.53 -10.99
N MET A 409 -7.16 10.45 -11.77
CA MET A 409 -8.10 9.37 -11.48
C MET A 409 -7.36 8.07 -11.19
N SER A 410 -7.89 7.28 -10.23
CA SER A 410 -7.37 5.94 -9.94
C SER A 410 -8.52 4.96 -9.69
N ALA A 411 -8.43 3.81 -10.35
CA ALA A 411 -9.32 2.67 -10.10
C ALA A 411 -8.77 1.69 -9.07
N THR A 412 -7.53 1.88 -8.60
CA THR A 412 -7.00 1.10 -7.49
C THR A 412 -7.52 1.67 -6.18
N PRO A 413 -8.37 0.94 -5.44
CA PRO A 413 -8.69 1.34 -4.10
C PRO A 413 -7.42 1.21 -3.25
N ILE A 414 -7.00 2.33 -2.68
CA ILE A 414 -5.93 2.39 -1.69
C ILE A 414 -6.60 2.78 -0.38
N PRO A 415 -6.26 2.18 0.76
CA PRO A 415 -6.78 2.61 2.04
C PRO A 415 -6.71 4.13 2.17
N ARG A 416 -7.81 4.75 2.60
CA ARG A 416 -7.96 6.23 2.63
C ARG A 416 -6.80 6.90 3.35
N THR A 417 -6.41 6.34 4.48
CA THR A 417 -5.32 6.83 5.32
C THR A 417 -3.96 6.73 4.64
N LEU A 418 -3.74 5.63 3.90
CA LEU A 418 -2.50 5.41 3.17
C LEU A 418 -2.42 6.27 1.91
N GLY A 419 -3.56 6.50 1.26
CA GLY A 419 -3.66 7.38 0.09
C GLY A 419 -3.15 8.79 0.36
N LEU A 420 -3.48 9.37 1.52
CA LEU A 420 -3.02 10.69 1.94
C LEU A 420 -1.50 10.76 2.17
N ILE A 421 -0.87 9.64 2.48
CA ILE A 421 0.58 9.55 2.67
C ILE A 421 1.29 9.33 1.34
N ILE A 422 0.77 8.42 0.51
CA ILE A 422 1.40 8.07 -0.78
C ILE A 422 1.28 9.23 -1.79
N PHE A 423 0.16 9.93 -1.77
CA PHE A 423 -0.16 11.02 -2.68
C PHE A 423 -0.21 12.36 -1.93
N GLY A 424 0.74 12.59 -1.04
CA GLY A 424 0.74 13.74 -0.15
C GLY A 424 0.71 15.11 -0.83
N ASP A 425 1.02 15.17 -2.13
CA ASP A 425 0.89 16.35 -2.97
C ASP A 425 -0.53 16.53 -3.55
N LEU A 426 -1.41 15.51 -3.44
CA LEU A 426 -2.78 15.54 -3.97
C LEU A 426 -3.82 15.64 -2.85
N ASP A 427 -4.87 16.43 -3.06
CA ASP A 427 -6.12 16.30 -2.30
C ASP A 427 -6.86 15.05 -2.77
N ILE A 428 -7.63 14.40 -1.91
CA ILE A 428 -8.31 13.13 -2.25
C ILE A 428 -9.82 13.29 -2.12
N SER A 429 -10.55 12.93 -3.20
CA SER A 429 -11.99 12.71 -3.19
C SER A 429 -12.29 11.24 -3.43
N ILE A 430 -13.08 10.63 -2.55
CA ILE A 430 -13.41 9.20 -2.62
C ILE A 430 -14.84 9.02 -3.13
N ILE A 431 -14.99 8.17 -4.14
CA ILE A 431 -16.29 7.68 -4.61
C ILE A 431 -16.50 6.29 -4.00
N ASP A 432 -17.18 6.26 -2.87
CA ASP A 432 -17.46 5.08 -2.05
C ASP A 432 -18.83 4.45 -2.34
N GLU A 433 -19.54 4.95 -3.34
CA GLU A 433 -20.81 4.44 -3.82
C GLU A 433 -20.69 3.91 -5.26
N LEU A 434 -21.38 2.81 -5.53
CA LEU A 434 -21.55 2.30 -6.89
C LEU A 434 -22.88 2.79 -7.48
N PRO A 435 -22.97 3.02 -8.81
CA PRO A 435 -24.23 3.35 -9.47
C PRO A 435 -25.30 2.27 -9.19
N PRO A 436 -26.57 2.66 -8.93
CA PRO A 436 -27.63 1.74 -8.51
C PRO A 436 -27.99 0.70 -9.58
N SER A 437 -27.67 0.93 -10.83
CA SER A 437 -27.90 -0.02 -11.95
C SER A 437 -26.93 -1.19 -11.98
N ARG A 438 -25.84 -1.17 -11.20
CA ARG A 438 -24.78 -2.16 -11.24
C ARG A 438 -25.10 -3.36 -10.34
N LYS A 439 -25.08 -4.57 -10.91
CA LYS A 439 -25.23 -5.81 -10.15
C LYS A 439 -23.89 -6.24 -9.54
N PRO A 440 -23.85 -6.66 -8.26
CA PRO A 440 -22.64 -7.22 -7.66
C PRO A 440 -22.15 -8.44 -8.43
N VAL A 441 -20.84 -8.54 -8.65
CA VAL A 441 -20.21 -9.72 -9.27
C VAL A 441 -20.19 -10.86 -8.26
N LYS A 442 -20.71 -12.03 -8.65
CA LYS A 442 -20.64 -13.24 -7.81
C LYS A 442 -19.26 -13.86 -7.93
N THR A 443 -18.50 -13.84 -6.84
CA THR A 443 -17.15 -14.40 -6.79
C THR A 443 -17.18 -15.75 -6.09
N VAL A 444 -16.56 -16.77 -6.70
CA VAL A 444 -16.49 -18.14 -6.16
C VAL A 444 -15.08 -18.71 -6.28
N LEU A 445 -14.65 -19.47 -5.26
CA LEU A 445 -13.40 -20.22 -5.27
C LEU A 445 -13.69 -21.68 -5.67
N ARG A 446 -12.87 -22.23 -6.57
CA ARG A 446 -12.98 -23.63 -7.07
C ARG A 446 -11.61 -24.29 -7.10
N ALA A 447 -11.57 -25.59 -6.87
CA ALA A 447 -10.40 -26.43 -7.11
C ALA A 447 -10.23 -26.72 -8.61
N SER A 448 -9.00 -26.98 -9.07
CA SER A 448 -8.69 -27.30 -10.47
C SER A 448 -9.46 -28.50 -10.99
N ALA A 449 -9.75 -29.49 -10.14
CA ALA A 449 -10.59 -30.64 -10.49
C ALA A 449 -11.99 -30.26 -10.96
N MET A 450 -12.47 -29.05 -10.69
CA MET A 450 -13.78 -28.54 -11.09
C MET A 450 -13.76 -27.79 -12.43
N ARG A 451 -12.61 -27.68 -13.12
CA ARG A 451 -12.47 -26.92 -14.39
C ARG A 451 -13.48 -27.32 -15.44
N GLY A 452 -13.75 -28.61 -15.60
CA GLY A 452 -14.76 -29.10 -16.58
C GLY A 452 -16.11 -28.41 -16.40
N GLY A 453 -16.61 -28.33 -15.16
CA GLY A 453 -17.86 -27.63 -14.85
C GLY A 453 -17.78 -26.12 -15.09
N VAL A 454 -16.61 -25.52 -14.93
CA VAL A 454 -16.39 -24.08 -15.23
C VAL A 454 -16.45 -23.86 -16.75
N TYR A 455 -15.85 -24.74 -17.54
CA TYR A 455 -15.89 -24.64 -19.01
C TYR A 455 -17.30 -24.88 -19.55
N ASP A 456 -18.05 -25.80 -18.97
CA ASP A 456 -19.48 -26.02 -19.31
C ASP A 456 -20.31 -24.76 -19.03
N PHE A 457 -20.02 -24.09 -17.93
CA PHE A 457 -20.67 -22.82 -17.60
C PHE A 457 -20.29 -21.70 -18.60
N ILE A 458 -19.03 -21.58 -19.02
CA ILE A 458 -18.61 -20.65 -20.08
C ILE A 458 -19.38 -20.99 -21.40
N ARG A 459 -19.44 -22.26 -21.81
CA ARG A 459 -20.17 -22.66 -23.00
C ARG A 459 -21.65 -22.24 -22.94
N SER A 460 -22.28 -22.38 -21.77
CA SER A 460 -23.66 -21.95 -21.55
C SER A 460 -23.79 -20.41 -21.70
N GLU A 461 -22.91 -19.64 -21.14
CA GLU A 461 -22.93 -18.17 -21.24
C GLU A 461 -22.69 -17.71 -22.69
N VAL A 462 -21.75 -18.33 -23.40
CA VAL A 462 -21.46 -18.05 -24.82
C VAL A 462 -22.66 -18.38 -25.71
N LYS A 463 -23.39 -19.47 -25.46
CA LYS A 463 -24.63 -19.80 -26.16
C LYS A 463 -25.71 -18.72 -25.96
N HIS A 464 -25.69 -17.99 -24.85
CA HIS A 464 -26.56 -16.83 -24.62
C HIS A 464 -26.03 -15.53 -25.24
N GLY A 465 -24.99 -15.59 -26.09
CA GLY A 465 -24.37 -14.47 -26.77
C GLY A 465 -23.45 -13.65 -25.89
N ARG A 466 -23.02 -14.18 -24.74
CA ARG A 466 -22.12 -13.47 -23.78
C ARG A 466 -20.67 -13.85 -24.01
N GLN A 467 -19.77 -13.09 -23.38
CA GLN A 467 -18.33 -13.28 -23.53
C GLN A 467 -17.67 -13.60 -22.19
N ALA A 468 -16.51 -14.28 -22.25
CA ALA A 468 -15.76 -14.68 -21.09
C ALA A 468 -14.26 -14.33 -21.20
N TYR A 469 -13.66 -14.00 -20.07
CA TYR A 469 -12.21 -13.90 -19.90
C TYR A 469 -11.67 -15.14 -19.18
N ILE A 470 -10.50 -15.63 -19.59
CA ILE A 470 -9.71 -16.61 -18.86
C ILE A 470 -8.31 -15.98 -18.64
N VAL A 471 -7.94 -15.75 -17.39
CA VAL A 471 -6.69 -15.09 -17.03
C VAL A 471 -5.72 -16.09 -16.44
N CYS A 472 -4.53 -16.17 -17.05
CA CYS A 472 -3.43 -17.01 -16.58
C CYS A 472 -2.35 -16.15 -15.92
N PRO A 473 -1.76 -16.57 -14.79
CA PRO A 473 -0.63 -15.86 -14.19
C PRO A 473 0.62 -16.01 -15.06
N LEU A 474 1.47 -14.98 -15.09
CA LEU A 474 2.86 -15.10 -15.52
C LEU A 474 3.66 -15.79 -14.40
N VAL A 475 4.56 -16.72 -14.74
CA VAL A 475 5.49 -17.35 -13.80
C VAL A 475 6.78 -16.56 -13.86
N GLU A 476 7.09 -15.63 -13.07
CA GLU A 476 8.30 -14.77 -12.93
C GLU A 476 8.79 -14.01 -14.19
N GLU A 477 9.16 -12.73 -14.02
CA GLU A 477 9.71 -11.90 -15.09
C GLU A 477 11.04 -12.48 -15.58
N GLY A 478 11.05 -13.08 -16.79
CA GLY A 478 12.30 -13.41 -17.49
C GLY A 478 12.37 -14.77 -18.19
N GLU A 479 11.42 -15.69 -18.06
CA GLU A 479 11.47 -16.98 -18.73
C GLU A 479 10.60 -17.01 -19.99
N LEU A 480 11.24 -17.36 -21.12
CA LEU A 480 10.58 -17.59 -22.43
C LEU A 480 9.50 -18.69 -22.35
N ASP A 481 9.56 -19.54 -21.32
CA ASP A 481 8.63 -20.67 -21.11
C ASP A 481 7.21 -20.24 -20.71
N ASP A 482 7.02 -19.03 -20.20
CA ASP A 482 5.70 -18.59 -19.68
C ASP A 482 4.71 -18.16 -20.74
N VAL A 483 5.20 -17.57 -21.81
CA VAL A 483 4.37 -17.19 -22.96
C VAL A 483 3.98 -18.44 -23.74
N ALA A 484 4.92 -19.37 -23.93
CA ALA A 484 4.67 -20.67 -24.50
C ALA A 484 3.57 -21.42 -23.71
N SER A 485 3.61 -21.37 -22.38
CA SER A 485 2.60 -22.01 -21.52
C SER A 485 1.20 -21.39 -21.66
N ALA A 486 1.09 -20.06 -21.85
CA ALA A 486 -0.19 -19.39 -22.07
C ALA A 486 -0.75 -19.66 -23.48
N GLU A 487 0.13 -19.71 -24.48
CA GLU A 487 -0.24 -20.07 -25.86
C GLU A 487 -0.62 -21.55 -25.97
N GLU A 488 0.12 -22.45 -25.34
CA GLU A 488 -0.20 -23.87 -25.25
C GLU A 488 -1.52 -24.10 -24.54
N TYR A 489 -1.76 -23.40 -23.44
CA TYR A 489 -3.04 -23.48 -22.70
C TYR A 489 -4.20 -22.97 -23.57
N ALA A 490 -4.03 -21.87 -24.28
CA ALA A 490 -5.05 -21.36 -25.19
C ALA A 490 -5.31 -22.33 -26.36
N ALA A 491 -4.25 -22.93 -26.93
CA ALA A 491 -4.36 -23.94 -27.98
C ALA A 491 -5.10 -25.18 -27.47
N ASP A 492 -4.80 -25.66 -26.27
CA ASP A 492 -5.50 -26.81 -25.66
C ASP A 492 -6.99 -26.49 -25.42
N LEU A 493 -7.31 -25.30 -24.95
CA LEU A 493 -8.68 -24.83 -24.82
C LEU A 493 -9.42 -24.79 -26.15
N MET A 494 -8.79 -24.28 -27.21
CA MET A 494 -9.38 -24.22 -28.55
C MET A 494 -9.62 -25.59 -29.11
N LEU A 495 -8.71 -26.53 -28.93
CA LEU A 495 -8.78 -27.86 -29.55
C LEU A 495 -9.69 -28.81 -28.79
N ARG A 496 -9.69 -28.76 -27.44
CA ARG A 496 -10.36 -29.75 -26.61
C ARG A 496 -11.62 -29.24 -25.96
N GLU A 497 -11.58 -28.00 -25.44
CA GLU A 497 -12.65 -27.46 -24.62
C GLU A 497 -13.61 -26.56 -25.40
N PHE A 498 -13.14 -25.81 -26.38
CA PHE A 498 -13.93 -24.81 -27.10
C PHE A 498 -13.79 -24.95 -28.63
N PRO A 499 -13.97 -26.17 -29.23
CA PRO A 499 -13.74 -26.36 -30.66
C PRO A 499 -14.68 -25.51 -31.53
N ASP A 500 -15.89 -25.20 -31.06
CA ASP A 500 -16.90 -24.43 -31.77
C ASP A 500 -17.00 -22.95 -31.31
N ILE A 501 -16.09 -22.49 -30.50
CA ILE A 501 -16.10 -21.15 -29.94
C ILE A 501 -14.87 -20.38 -30.43
N ALA A 502 -15.07 -19.16 -30.91
CA ALA A 502 -13.98 -18.30 -31.31
C ALA A 502 -13.23 -17.78 -30.06
N VAL A 503 -11.97 -18.20 -29.91
CA VAL A 503 -11.09 -17.84 -28.78
C VAL A 503 -9.97 -16.94 -29.28
N GLY A 504 -9.79 -15.79 -28.64
CA GLY A 504 -8.65 -14.90 -28.84
C GLY A 504 -7.61 -15.08 -27.74
N ILE A 505 -6.35 -14.72 -28.02
CA ILE A 505 -5.27 -14.71 -27.04
C ILE A 505 -4.60 -13.35 -27.00
N VAL A 506 -4.27 -12.86 -25.80
CA VAL A 506 -3.49 -11.63 -25.59
C VAL A 506 -2.46 -11.80 -24.48
N HIS A 507 -1.21 -11.49 -24.75
CA HIS A 507 -0.12 -11.62 -23.77
C HIS A 507 0.91 -10.46 -23.88
N GLY A 508 1.82 -10.36 -22.89
CA GLY A 508 2.74 -9.25 -22.72
C GLY A 508 3.68 -9.01 -23.91
N GLN A 509 4.15 -10.06 -24.56
CA GLN A 509 5.15 -9.99 -25.63
C GLN A 509 4.58 -9.60 -27.01
N MET A 510 3.25 -9.62 -27.20
CA MET A 510 2.65 -9.15 -28.46
C MET A 510 2.94 -7.67 -28.67
N LYS A 511 3.07 -7.27 -29.94
CA LYS A 511 3.19 -5.85 -30.31
C LYS A 511 1.90 -5.10 -29.98
N SER A 512 2.01 -3.79 -29.77
CA SER A 512 0.85 -2.95 -29.41
C SER A 512 -0.29 -3.07 -30.41
N ASP A 513 0.03 -3.04 -31.72
CA ASP A 513 -0.96 -3.11 -32.79
C ASP A 513 -1.69 -4.48 -32.83
N GLU A 514 -0.97 -5.56 -32.51
CA GLU A 514 -1.54 -6.91 -32.46
C GLU A 514 -2.50 -7.04 -31.26
N LYS A 515 -2.09 -6.50 -30.09
CA LYS A 515 -2.95 -6.44 -28.88
C LYS A 515 -4.23 -5.66 -29.17
N ASP A 516 -4.07 -4.52 -29.82
CA ASP A 516 -5.20 -3.62 -30.15
C ASP A 516 -6.19 -4.32 -31.12
N GLU A 517 -5.68 -5.08 -32.07
CA GLU A 517 -6.49 -5.83 -33.02
C GLU A 517 -7.27 -6.97 -32.33
N VAL A 518 -6.62 -7.77 -31.47
CA VAL A 518 -7.28 -8.84 -30.71
C VAL A 518 -8.36 -8.26 -29.80
N MET A 519 -8.04 -7.15 -29.09
CA MET A 519 -9.01 -6.49 -28.22
C MET A 519 -10.19 -5.90 -29.01
N ARG A 520 -9.95 -5.33 -30.20
CA ARG A 520 -11.01 -4.84 -31.09
C ARG A 520 -11.96 -5.97 -31.46
N LYS A 521 -11.43 -7.10 -31.92
CA LYS A 521 -12.23 -8.31 -32.27
C LYS A 521 -13.05 -8.82 -31.08
N PHE A 522 -12.48 -8.77 -29.88
CA PHE A 522 -13.21 -9.17 -28.68
C PHE A 522 -14.34 -8.16 -28.34
N VAL A 523 -14.10 -6.86 -28.43
CA VAL A 523 -15.13 -5.82 -28.23
C VAL A 523 -16.25 -5.95 -29.26
N GLU A 524 -15.93 -6.28 -30.51
CA GLU A 524 -16.87 -6.46 -31.61
C GLU A 524 -17.58 -7.83 -31.59
N ASN A 525 -17.30 -8.65 -30.55
CA ASN A 525 -17.87 -10.00 -30.35
C ASN A 525 -17.48 -11.01 -31.44
N GLU A 526 -16.37 -10.79 -32.16
CA GLU A 526 -15.80 -11.78 -33.06
C GLU A 526 -15.15 -12.93 -32.26
N TYR A 527 -14.59 -12.63 -31.06
CA TYR A 527 -14.16 -13.63 -30.09
C TYR A 527 -15.15 -13.69 -28.91
N SER A 528 -15.61 -14.91 -28.59
CA SER A 528 -16.48 -15.11 -27.42
C SER A 528 -15.72 -15.40 -26.14
N VAL A 529 -14.50 -15.93 -26.25
CA VAL A 529 -13.59 -16.17 -25.12
C VAL A 529 -12.26 -15.48 -25.39
N LEU A 530 -11.73 -14.78 -24.39
CA LEU A 530 -10.41 -14.18 -24.47
C LEU A 530 -9.51 -14.78 -23.39
N VAL A 531 -8.47 -15.50 -23.81
CA VAL A 531 -7.41 -15.98 -22.93
C VAL A 531 -6.35 -14.91 -22.82
N ALA A 532 -5.95 -14.58 -21.61
CA ALA A 532 -5.00 -13.50 -21.39
C ALA A 532 -4.06 -13.74 -20.21
N THR A 533 -2.89 -13.14 -20.30
CA THR A 533 -2.02 -12.93 -19.14
C THR A 533 -2.44 -11.65 -18.40
N THR A 534 -1.64 -11.19 -17.42
CA THR A 534 -1.89 -9.97 -16.63
C THR A 534 -2.11 -8.68 -17.44
N VAL A 535 -1.88 -8.70 -18.75
CA VAL A 535 -2.04 -7.54 -19.66
C VAL A 535 -3.48 -7.00 -19.72
N ILE A 536 -4.48 -7.82 -19.35
CA ILE A 536 -5.90 -7.39 -19.26
C ILE A 536 -6.16 -6.36 -18.13
N GLU A 537 -5.23 -6.08 -17.28
CA GLU A 537 -5.38 -4.99 -16.29
C GLU A 537 -5.67 -3.63 -16.94
N VAL A 538 -5.50 -3.48 -18.26
CA VAL A 538 -5.77 -2.24 -18.99
C VAL A 538 -7.26 -2.11 -19.31
N GLY A 539 -7.85 -1.07 -18.83
CA GLY A 539 -9.25 -0.64 -18.66
C GLY A 539 -10.26 -0.72 -19.80
N VAL A 540 -10.13 -1.61 -20.77
CA VAL A 540 -11.12 -1.74 -21.87
C VAL A 540 -12.46 -2.21 -21.33
N ASP A 541 -13.54 -1.48 -21.67
CA ASP A 541 -14.89 -1.79 -21.27
C ASP A 541 -15.55 -2.74 -22.28
N VAL A 542 -15.92 -3.94 -21.84
CA VAL A 542 -16.68 -4.92 -22.64
C VAL A 542 -17.94 -5.30 -21.86
N PRO A 543 -19.05 -4.56 -22.05
CA PRO A 543 -20.28 -4.76 -21.28
C PRO A 543 -20.88 -6.17 -21.43
N ASN A 544 -20.58 -6.85 -22.54
CA ASN A 544 -21.07 -8.19 -22.86
C ASN A 544 -20.27 -9.31 -22.14
N ALA A 545 -19.09 -9.01 -21.57
CA ALA A 545 -18.30 -9.98 -20.81
C ALA A 545 -18.90 -10.18 -19.41
N THR A 546 -19.45 -11.36 -19.17
CA THR A 546 -20.14 -11.73 -17.92
C THR A 546 -19.37 -12.70 -17.06
N VAL A 547 -18.37 -13.38 -17.59
CA VAL A 547 -17.57 -14.37 -16.85
C VAL A 547 -16.09 -14.00 -16.91
N ILE A 548 -15.43 -14.08 -15.76
CA ILE A 548 -13.97 -14.07 -15.69
C ILE A 548 -13.50 -15.26 -14.85
N VAL A 549 -12.60 -16.04 -15.41
CA VAL A 549 -11.93 -17.15 -14.73
C VAL A 549 -10.48 -16.75 -14.50
N ILE A 550 -9.98 -16.90 -13.28
CA ILE A 550 -8.60 -16.60 -12.91
C ILE A 550 -7.92 -17.89 -12.47
N GLU A 551 -7.02 -18.38 -13.29
CA GLU A 551 -6.22 -19.58 -13.03
C GLU A 551 -5.12 -19.29 -12.02
N ASN A 552 -4.84 -20.28 -11.14
CA ASN A 552 -3.83 -20.17 -10.08
C ASN A 552 -3.95 -18.84 -9.31
N ALA A 553 -5.19 -18.54 -8.86
CA ALA A 553 -5.53 -17.25 -8.24
C ALA A 553 -4.65 -16.89 -7.03
N GLU A 554 -4.03 -17.89 -6.40
CA GLU A 554 -3.07 -17.68 -5.30
C GLU A 554 -1.79 -16.95 -5.70
N ARG A 555 -1.48 -16.84 -6.98
CA ARG A 555 -0.31 -16.11 -7.46
C ARG A 555 -0.55 -14.62 -7.60
N PHE A 556 -1.80 -14.19 -7.63
CA PHE A 556 -2.17 -12.78 -7.75
C PHE A 556 -2.33 -12.11 -6.39
N GLY A 557 -2.00 -10.83 -6.32
CA GLY A 557 -2.35 -9.99 -5.18
C GLY A 557 -3.84 -9.69 -5.11
N LEU A 558 -4.37 -9.40 -3.90
CA LEU A 558 -5.79 -9.08 -3.73
C LEU A 558 -6.21 -7.87 -4.58
N SER A 559 -5.38 -6.84 -4.63
CA SER A 559 -5.62 -5.65 -5.47
C SER A 559 -5.68 -5.99 -6.96
N GLN A 560 -4.81 -6.91 -7.46
CA GLN A 560 -4.86 -7.38 -8.84
C GLN A 560 -6.11 -8.21 -9.12
N LEU A 561 -6.45 -9.16 -8.22
CA LEU A 561 -7.69 -9.94 -8.33
C LEU A 561 -8.92 -9.06 -8.39
N HIS A 562 -8.94 -7.97 -7.59
CA HIS A 562 -10.03 -7.01 -7.59
C HIS A 562 -10.12 -6.24 -8.92
N GLN A 563 -9.01 -5.80 -9.48
CA GLN A 563 -8.95 -5.14 -10.80
C GLN A 563 -9.43 -6.08 -11.92
N LEU A 564 -8.98 -7.34 -11.90
CA LEU A 564 -9.42 -8.37 -12.83
C LEU A 564 -10.92 -8.64 -12.71
N ARG A 565 -11.44 -8.79 -11.48
CA ARG A 565 -12.89 -8.92 -11.25
C ARG A 565 -13.67 -7.73 -11.82
N GLY A 566 -13.11 -6.53 -11.75
CA GLY A 566 -13.70 -5.31 -12.30
C GLY A 566 -13.81 -5.28 -13.83
N ARG A 567 -13.22 -6.27 -14.55
CA ARG A 567 -13.38 -6.41 -16.02
C ARG A 567 -14.75 -6.93 -16.43
N VAL A 568 -15.47 -7.55 -15.50
CA VAL A 568 -16.86 -7.99 -15.70
C VAL A 568 -17.81 -7.17 -14.81
N GLY A 569 -19.13 -7.32 -15.04
CA GLY A 569 -20.15 -6.59 -14.28
C GLY A 569 -20.36 -5.15 -14.75
N ARG A 570 -20.11 -4.87 -16.02
CA ARG A 570 -20.31 -3.54 -16.64
C ARG A 570 -21.62 -3.45 -17.45
N GLY A 571 -22.25 -4.57 -17.68
CA GLY A 571 -23.57 -4.67 -18.33
C GLY A 571 -24.70 -4.85 -17.33
N SER A 572 -25.95 -5.02 -17.86
CA SER A 572 -27.15 -5.29 -17.06
C SER A 572 -27.28 -6.74 -16.58
N SER A 573 -26.48 -7.65 -17.14
CA SER A 573 -26.50 -9.09 -16.85
C SER A 573 -25.72 -9.41 -15.56
N GLN A 574 -26.12 -10.49 -14.87
CA GLN A 574 -25.34 -11.01 -13.74
C GLN A 574 -23.97 -11.46 -14.20
N SER A 575 -22.92 -11.09 -13.49
CA SER A 575 -21.56 -11.46 -13.82
C SER A 575 -20.90 -12.30 -12.73
N TYR A 576 -19.91 -13.08 -13.12
CA TYR A 576 -19.27 -14.10 -12.30
C TYR A 576 -17.74 -13.97 -12.37
N CYS A 577 -17.10 -14.09 -11.21
CA CYS A 577 -15.64 -14.19 -11.08
C CYS A 577 -15.33 -15.54 -10.43
N ILE A 578 -14.62 -16.40 -11.16
CA ILE A 578 -14.29 -17.76 -10.73
C ILE A 578 -12.78 -17.81 -10.48
N LEU A 579 -12.40 -17.99 -9.21
CA LEU A 579 -11.01 -18.14 -8.79
C LEU A 579 -10.67 -19.63 -8.75
N ILE A 580 -9.64 -20.06 -9.46
CA ILE A 580 -9.16 -21.45 -9.44
C ILE A 580 -7.87 -21.52 -8.66
N SER A 581 -7.83 -22.36 -7.61
CA SER A 581 -6.65 -22.58 -6.78
C SER A 581 -6.69 -23.94 -6.08
N ASP A 582 -5.55 -24.65 -6.12
CA ASP A 582 -5.32 -25.92 -5.41
C ASP A 582 -4.45 -25.77 -4.17
N LYS A 583 -3.84 -24.58 -3.96
CA LYS A 583 -2.99 -24.35 -2.79
C LYS A 583 -3.79 -24.23 -1.51
N GLY A 584 -3.62 -25.22 -0.65
CA GLY A 584 -4.37 -25.40 0.60
C GLY A 584 -3.75 -24.76 1.86
N SER A 585 -2.75 -23.83 1.77
CA SER A 585 -2.29 -23.17 2.97
C SER A 585 -3.41 -22.30 3.56
N LYS A 586 -3.56 -22.32 4.89
CA LYS A 586 -4.62 -21.58 5.59
C LYS A 586 -4.62 -20.11 5.20
N THR A 587 -3.45 -19.47 5.17
CA THR A 587 -3.28 -18.05 4.77
C THR A 587 -3.69 -17.77 3.33
N THR A 588 -3.38 -18.66 2.38
CA THR A 588 -3.80 -18.52 0.98
C THR A 588 -5.32 -18.58 0.86
N ARG A 589 -5.93 -19.53 1.55
CA ARG A 589 -7.38 -19.72 1.53
C ARG A 589 -8.11 -18.52 2.15
N GLU A 590 -7.68 -18.05 3.32
CA GLU A 590 -8.21 -16.85 3.97
C GLU A 590 -8.14 -15.63 3.03
N ARG A 591 -7.04 -15.45 2.30
CA ARG A 591 -6.87 -14.39 1.33
C ARG A 591 -7.87 -14.46 0.17
N LEU A 592 -8.07 -15.62 -0.42
CA LEU A 592 -9.02 -15.80 -1.52
C LEU A 592 -10.48 -15.72 -1.04
N GLU A 593 -10.77 -16.12 0.19
CA GLU A 593 -12.09 -15.99 0.81
C GLU A 593 -12.49 -14.52 1.02
N VAL A 594 -11.55 -13.61 1.26
CA VAL A 594 -11.81 -12.15 1.28
C VAL A 594 -12.42 -11.70 -0.06
N MET A 595 -11.88 -12.16 -1.19
CA MET A 595 -12.41 -11.82 -2.51
C MET A 595 -13.84 -12.35 -2.73
N CYS A 596 -14.19 -13.48 -2.10
CA CYS A 596 -15.53 -14.06 -2.18
C CYS A 596 -16.55 -13.37 -1.26
N SER A 597 -16.09 -12.82 -0.14
CA SER A 597 -16.95 -12.24 0.90
C SER A 597 -17.42 -10.81 0.60
N THR A 598 -16.66 -10.03 -0.18
CA THR A 598 -16.97 -8.63 -0.44
C THR A 598 -16.69 -8.19 -1.87
N ASN A 599 -17.53 -7.28 -2.36
CA ASN A 599 -17.29 -6.56 -3.61
C ASN A 599 -16.66 -5.17 -3.40
N ASN A 600 -16.51 -4.71 -2.17
CA ASN A 600 -15.95 -3.40 -1.85
C ASN A 600 -14.42 -3.41 -1.97
N GLY A 601 -13.89 -2.68 -2.96
CA GLY A 601 -12.46 -2.62 -3.21
C GLY A 601 -11.64 -1.98 -2.09
N PHE A 602 -12.20 -1.06 -1.31
CA PHE A 602 -11.51 -0.46 -0.16
C PHE A 602 -11.32 -1.47 0.97
N VAL A 603 -12.34 -2.31 1.25
CA VAL A 603 -12.23 -3.40 2.24
C VAL A 603 -11.16 -4.41 1.79
N ILE A 604 -11.13 -4.76 0.49
CA ILE A 604 -10.12 -5.68 -0.05
C ILE A 604 -8.71 -5.08 0.09
N ALA A 605 -8.55 -3.78 -0.18
CA ALA A 605 -7.26 -3.11 -0.04
C ALA A 605 -6.79 -3.03 1.42
N ASP A 606 -7.71 -2.80 2.37
CA ASP A 606 -7.40 -2.82 3.80
C ASP A 606 -6.94 -4.22 4.26
N GLU A 607 -7.60 -5.28 3.80
CA GLU A 607 -7.21 -6.66 4.11
C GLU A 607 -5.87 -7.04 3.43
N ASP A 608 -5.64 -6.61 2.17
CA ASP A 608 -4.34 -6.82 1.48
C ASP A 608 -3.19 -6.16 2.27
N LEU A 609 -3.40 -4.94 2.76
CA LEU A 609 -2.43 -4.22 3.59
C LEU A 609 -2.14 -4.94 4.91
N LYS A 610 -3.18 -5.45 5.60
CA LYS A 610 -3.03 -6.21 6.85
C LYS A 610 -2.26 -7.51 6.66
N MET A 611 -2.51 -8.22 5.55
CA MET A 611 -1.91 -9.53 5.28
C MET A 611 -0.46 -9.45 4.81
N ARG A 612 -0.11 -8.46 3.97
CA ARG A 612 1.23 -8.31 3.40
C ARG A 612 2.15 -7.47 4.26
N GLY A 613 1.57 -6.59 5.07
CA GLY A 613 2.31 -5.51 5.70
C GLY A 613 2.68 -4.39 4.72
N PRO A 614 3.08 -3.22 5.26
CA PRO A 614 3.35 -2.03 4.44
C PRO A 614 4.60 -2.15 3.57
N GLY A 615 5.59 -2.96 3.97
CA GLY A 615 6.85 -3.12 3.24
C GLY A 615 6.66 -3.65 1.81
N ASP A 616 5.83 -4.68 1.66
CA ASP A 616 5.55 -5.29 0.35
C ASP A 616 4.56 -4.47 -0.49
N PHE A 617 3.71 -3.66 0.16
CA PHE A 617 2.76 -2.79 -0.53
C PHE A 617 3.46 -1.66 -1.29
N PHE A 618 4.52 -1.12 -0.72
CA PHE A 618 5.32 -0.06 -1.36
C PHE A 618 6.28 -0.59 -2.44
N GLY A 619 6.68 -1.89 -2.37
CA GLY A 619 7.57 -2.56 -3.34
C GLY A 619 8.86 -1.77 -3.62
N HIS A 620 9.43 -1.95 -4.81
CA HIS A 620 10.58 -1.16 -5.29
C HIS A 620 10.29 0.33 -5.58
N ARG A 621 9.06 0.80 -5.31
CA ARG A 621 8.61 2.20 -5.54
C ARG A 621 8.79 3.14 -4.36
N GLN A 622 9.52 2.75 -3.31
CA GLN A 622 9.83 3.61 -2.16
C GLN A 622 10.78 4.80 -2.46
N HIS A 623 10.88 5.23 -3.71
CA HIS A 623 11.60 6.44 -4.04
C HIS A 623 10.75 7.65 -3.62
N GLY A 624 10.97 8.16 -2.39
CA GLY A 624 10.39 9.41 -1.93
C GLY A 624 9.78 9.44 -0.52
N LEU A 625 9.38 8.31 0.07
CA LEU A 625 8.89 8.32 1.46
C LEU A 625 10.01 8.10 2.47
N PRO A 626 10.01 8.85 3.59
CA PRO A 626 10.97 8.64 4.66
C PRO A 626 10.81 7.24 5.29
N GLN A 627 11.94 6.63 5.68
CA GLN A 627 11.92 5.36 6.39
C GLN A 627 11.40 5.54 7.82
N MET A 628 10.31 4.84 8.17
CA MET A 628 9.74 4.86 9.51
C MET A 628 10.57 4.02 10.49
N SER A 629 10.67 4.50 11.72
CA SER A 629 11.43 3.84 12.78
C SER A 629 10.59 2.88 13.62
N ILE A 630 9.31 3.24 13.88
CA ILE A 630 8.40 2.50 14.76
C ILE A 630 6.97 2.41 14.19
N ALA A 631 6.55 3.37 13.37
CA ALA A 631 5.21 3.39 12.80
C ALA A 631 5.03 2.30 11.74
N ASP A 632 3.84 1.70 11.77
CA ASP A 632 3.39 0.71 10.79
C ASP A 632 2.20 1.29 10.04
N PHE A 633 2.30 1.38 8.72
CA PHE A 633 1.22 1.88 7.86
C PHE A 633 0.00 0.93 7.80
N ALA A 634 0.11 -0.29 8.30
CA ALA A 634 -1.03 -1.18 8.48
C ALA A 634 -1.89 -0.80 9.69
N ASP A 635 -1.39 0.01 10.62
CA ASP A 635 -2.14 0.49 11.77
C ASP A 635 -3.03 1.69 11.38
N THR A 636 -4.19 1.39 10.79
CA THR A 636 -5.17 2.40 10.34
C THR A 636 -5.65 3.30 11.47
N LYS A 637 -5.77 2.79 12.70
CA LYS A 637 -6.20 3.58 13.87
C LYS A 637 -5.17 4.66 14.23
N SER A 638 -3.89 4.31 14.24
CA SER A 638 -2.82 5.27 14.50
C SER A 638 -2.69 6.28 13.37
N LEU A 639 -2.92 5.88 12.13
CA LEU A 639 -2.96 6.79 10.97
C LEU A 639 -4.12 7.80 11.09
N GLU A 640 -5.35 7.36 11.40
CA GLU A 640 -6.49 8.25 11.60
C GLU A 640 -6.29 9.21 12.77
N LEU A 641 -5.72 8.71 13.88
CA LEU A 641 -5.39 9.54 15.04
C LEU A 641 -4.38 10.63 14.65
N SER A 642 -3.33 10.27 13.92
CA SER A 642 -2.30 11.21 13.50
C SER A 642 -2.85 12.31 12.57
N GLN A 643 -3.82 11.99 11.71
CA GLN A 643 -4.51 12.98 10.87
C GLN A 643 -5.30 13.98 11.71
N LYS A 644 -6.12 13.49 12.64
CA LYS A 644 -6.90 14.35 13.55
C LYS A 644 -6.00 15.29 14.36
N ILE A 645 -4.83 14.79 14.77
CA ILE A 645 -3.85 15.60 15.50
C ILE A 645 -3.22 16.64 14.56
N ALA A 646 -2.84 16.25 13.34
CA ALA A 646 -2.29 17.18 12.36
C ALA A 646 -3.29 18.28 11.98
N ASP A 647 -4.57 17.93 11.78
CA ASP A 647 -5.66 18.90 11.57
C ASP A 647 -5.77 19.87 12.74
N CYS A 648 -5.84 19.35 13.97
CA CYS A 648 -5.92 20.18 15.16
C CYS A 648 -4.71 21.12 15.35
N ILE A 649 -3.51 20.67 14.96
CA ILE A 649 -2.29 21.50 14.97
C ILE A 649 -2.40 22.63 13.93
N MET A 650 -2.81 22.30 12.70
CA MET A 650 -2.96 23.29 11.63
C MET A 650 -4.07 24.31 11.94
N ASP A 651 -5.21 23.86 12.46
CA ASP A 651 -6.31 24.74 12.87
C ASP A 651 -5.90 25.73 13.96
N ARG A 652 -5.05 25.28 14.91
CA ARG A 652 -4.64 26.11 16.04
C ARG A 652 -3.49 27.04 15.70
N TYR A 653 -2.49 26.57 14.97
CA TYR A 653 -1.22 27.29 14.73
C TYR A 653 -1.10 27.89 13.33
N GLY A 654 -2.02 27.51 12.41
CA GLY A 654 -2.13 28.01 11.05
C GLY A 654 -1.05 27.51 10.08
N ASP A 655 0.21 27.54 10.48
CA ASP A 655 1.36 27.14 9.64
C ASP A 655 2.39 26.38 10.49
N ILE A 656 3.05 25.39 9.89
CA ILE A 656 4.12 24.63 10.53
C ILE A 656 5.33 25.49 10.89
N ARG A 657 5.48 26.66 10.26
CA ARG A 657 6.54 27.65 10.53
C ARG A 657 6.28 28.50 11.76
N ASN A 658 5.15 28.33 12.43
CA ASN A 658 4.84 29.03 13.66
C ASN A 658 5.89 28.73 14.76
N ASP A 659 6.41 29.77 15.41
CA ASP A 659 7.47 29.64 16.42
C ASP A 659 7.07 28.78 17.63
N GLU A 660 5.79 28.71 17.96
CA GLU A 660 5.28 27.90 19.07
C GLU A 660 5.49 26.40 18.84
N ILE A 661 5.50 25.96 17.57
CA ILE A 661 5.70 24.56 17.17
C ILE A 661 7.03 24.32 16.45
N ARG A 662 8.03 25.22 16.63
CA ARG A 662 9.35 25.10 15.99
C ARG A 662 10.07 23.78 16.23
N LEU A 663 9.81 23.11 17.36
CA LEU A 663 10.40 21.79 17.64
C LEU A 663 9.79 20.72 16.75
N LEU A 664 8.50 20.79 16.54
CA LEU A 664 7.78 19.88 15.63
C LEU A 664 8.25 20.09 14.19
N LYS A 665 8.42 21.34 13.77
CA LYS A 665 9.03 21.67 12.46
C LYS A 665 10.42 21.06 12.32
N ALA A 666 11.27 21.18 13.34
CA ALA A 666 12.62 20.60 13.32
C ALA A 666 12.61 19.05 13.18
N GLU A 667 11.59 18.37 13.74
CA GLU A 667 11.41 16.93 13.54
C GLU A 667 10.93 16.61 12.11
N VAL A 668 10.05 17.43 11.53
CA VAL A 668 9.65 17.32 10.12
C VAL A 668 10.88 17.47 9.21
N ASP A 669 11.62 18.55 9.35
CA ASP A 669 12.83 18.79 8.54
C ASP A 669 13.81 17.61 8.64
N ARG A 670 14.03 17.08 9.86
CA ARG A 670 14.91 15.92 10.09
C ARG A 670 14.43 14.62 9.43
N LEU A 671 13.11 14.37 9.44
CA LEU A 671 12.54 13.17 8.83
C LEU A 671 12.79 13.17 7.31
N PHE A 672 12.58 14.32 6.66
CA PHE A 672 12.72 14.46 5.22
C PHE A 672 14.18 14.57 4.76
N GLU A 673 15.08 15.15 5.55
CA GLU A 673 16.54 15.14 5.29
C GLU A 673 17.12 13.71 5.30
N ARG A 674 16.65 12.83 6.19
CA ARG A 674 17.07 11.42 6.24
C ARG A 674 16.61 10.61 5.04
N GLY A 675 15.51 10.99 4.40
CA GLY A 675 14.96 10.36 3.19
C GLY A 675 15.79 10.60 1.92
N GLY A 676 16.80 11.46 1.97
CA GLY A 676 17.66 11.87 0.86
C GLY A 676 17.03 12.97 0.00
N GLN A 677 17.87 13.84 -0.58
CA GLN A 677 17.48 14.98 -1.44
C GLN A 677 16.65 14.61 -2.69
N ASN A 678 16.42 13.32 -2.94
CA ASN A 678 15.60 12.82 -4.05
C ASN A 678 14.08 12.83 -3.76
N ALA A 679 13.66 13.17 -2.55
CA ALA A 679 12.23 13.34 -2.22
C ALA A 679 11.70 14.75 -2.55
N LEU A 680 12.58 15.65 -2.96
CA LEU A 680 12.28 17.05 -3.23
C LEU A 680 12.42 17.47 -4.70
N ASN A 681 12.76 16.50 -5.60
CA ASN A 681 12.87 16.77 -7.04
C ASN A 681 11.80 16.00 -7.84
#